data_ac97ffcf37d6a77370f7b08ab30f209f
#
_entry.id   ac97ffcf37d6a77370f7b08ab30f209f
#
_cell.length_a   1.000
_cell.length_b   1.000
_cell.length_c   1.000
_cell.angle_alpha   90.00
_cell.angle_beta   90.00
_cell.angle_gamma   90.00
#
_symmetry.space_group_name_H-M   'P 1'
#
loop_
_entity.id
_entity.type
_entity.pdbx_description
1 polymer ?
#
loop_
_entity_poly.entity_id
_entity_poly.type
_entity_poly.pdbx_seq_one_letter_code
_entity_poly.pdbx_strand_id
1 'polypeptide(L)'
;MKLILMRNFSSVRLLIIIILTGSILSAQYYFGRNKIQYEQFNWQVMTTDHFDLYFYGSNPLVWAAAFWVEEAYNELEQKFNYTLDHRVPLVLYSSHIHFQQTNVLPMQIPEGIGGFFEFIKGRVVLPFNGNLHDFRHVLRHELVHVFMQNKVHASIDDVAVQDNYSFPLWFTEGLAEWWSIGWDSQAEMLIRDALLHDHLYPLGSLDLAMTGFLMYKEGQSFLRYYEQQYGSDRLRKLMEDFLEFDTFDETISAISGKDFKEIMIDWELALKRETAKALQHETVPGSGVQQLTRRGANVNPSMYRDSKGNLHTIYYSNRDGFTNIYTQDIEEKRESVLIRGERTTDLESLHFLRTGLSVNKSGVLAFAVQSGQRDMLRLINLETQQTTGKFSHPRLVMIRSPKWSPSGKQIVFSAQNYDGQSDLYLWQPSTDYAIQLTNDMYDDVDPCFTDDEDMIIFSSDRGTWGLEGAADLFLMRISTKEIWFLTNDKYSNTKPTYSANKQHHIYYISDRSGTPNVWSLSLSNIIDQHAPNFAHHKQITALHTGVLDVVPFLKDSLLVTLFQKYSFQLHQLAVSSRLSSVVDSNLVTKESAPWTVPAASASPTVKVAPYRLKYNLDFAQTAVAYDPIFGFLGGAQLSISDILGNKYYHFLLANTAQTTGEFMDRFNVAVTMVNLTKRTNWALGVFHFANDYWDPYQAFYFERSIGLRAGMNHPLDLFKRLEFSGSLWYSRKDFYFGDLMSALLLSNYISLVHDNSLWTPIGPIDGWSLRLTIGPTFDFQRSKLHNYAGLLDFRYYYRINHYFSIAQRSMIWLNDGVDIRRFYIGGSWGLRGYAINQIYGRKAILLNQELRFPFAKSLMLNIGTENIGFAPIRGALFIDAGNAWDYSYPGLRGSFGFGLRGLFMGGIVLRLDIGKQTDFRSISENWFTQFFFGWDF
;
A
#
# COMPACT_ATOMS: atom_id res chain seq x y z
N MET A 1 -16.85 -42.45 -3.40
CA MET A 1 -16.65 -41.96 -2.04
C MET A 1 -15.60 -40.84 -1.96
N LYS A 2 -14.53 -40.83 -2.77
CA LYS A 2 -13.57 -39.71 -2.89
C LYS A 2 -14.20 -38.41 -3.49
N LEU A 3 -15.03 -38.52 -4.51
CA LEU A 3 -15.71 -37.37 -5.14
C LEU A 3 -16.73 -36.65 -4.23
N ILE A 4 -17.37 -37.36 -3.30
CA ILE A 4 -18.34 -36.78 -2.37
C ILE A 4 -17.65 -36.02 -1.23
N LEU A 5 -16.44 -36.44 -0.83
CA LEU A 5 -15.64 -35.73 0.17
C LEU A 5 -15.01 -34.44 -0.40
N MET A 6 -14.57 -34.43 -1.66
CA MET A 6 -14.03 -33.21 -2.29
C MET A 6 -15.13 -32.14 -2.54
N ARG A 7 -16.35 -32.56 -2.89
CA ARG A 7 -17.49 -31.64 -3.08
C ARG A 7 -17.97 -30.97 -1.78
N ASN A 8 -17.81 -31.64 -0.64
CA ASN A 8 -18.14 -31.05 0.67
C ASN A 8 -17.06 -30.08 1.18
N PHE A 9 -15.79 -30.23 0.76
CA PHE A 9 -14.72 -29.31 1.12
C PHE A 9 -14.82 -27.98 0.41
N SER A 10 -15.22 -27.96 -0.87
CA SER A 10 -15.43 -26.69 -1.61
C SER A 10 -16.64 -25.92 -1.08
N SER A 11 -17.71 -26.59 -0.70
CA SER A 11 -18.89 -25.95 -0.09
C SER A 11 -18.60 -25.36 1.28
N VAL A 12 -17.73 -26.01 2.07
CA VAL A 12 -17.25 -25.47 3.36
C VAL A 12 -16.30 -24.30 3.17
N ARG A 13 -15.44 -24.32 2.14
CA ARG A 13 -14.59 -23.15 1.77
C ARG A 13 -15.44 -21.95 1.35
N LEU A 14 -16.45 -22.14 0.53
CA LEU A 14 -17.37 -21.10 0.10
C LEU A 14 -18.17 -20.52 1.27
N LEU A 15 -18.67 -21.36 2.18
CA LEU A 15 -19.39 -20.93 3.40
C LEU A 15 -18.46 -20.14 4.34
N ILE A 16 -17.20 -20.54 4.49
CA ILE A 16 -16.19 -19.83 5.28
C ILE A 16 -15.87 -18.47 4.63
N ILE A 17 -15.75 -18.39 3.31
CA ILE A 17 -15.51 -17.14 2.57
C ILE A 17 -16.70 -16.18 2.70
N ILE A 18 -17.93 -16.64 2.59
CA ILE A 18 -19.17 -15.82 2.73
C ILE A 18 -19.33 -15.29 4.16
N ILE A 19 -19.05 -16.11 5.19
CA ILE A 19 -19.08 -15.67 6.59
C ILE A 19 -17.95 -14.66 6.86
N LEU A 20 -16.79 -14.82 6.25
CA LEU A 20 -15.64 -13.94 6.41
C LEU A 20 -15.82 -12.62 5.67
N THR A 21 -16.38 -12.58 4.46
CA THR A 21 -16.59 -11.33 3.72
C THR A 21 -17.63 -10.41 4.39
N GLY A 22 -18.71 -10.98 4.96
CA GLY A 22 -19.69 -10.20 5.74
C GLY A 22 -19.10 -9.60 7.02
N SER A 23 -18.17 -10.31 7.68
CA SER A 23 -17.50 -9.87 8.91
C SER A 23 -16.36 -8.90 8.65
N ILE A 24 -15.63 -9.06 7.54
CA ILE A 24 -14.52 -8.20 7.12
C ILE A 24 -15.01 -6.80 6.78
N LEU A 25 -16.13 -6.66 6.08
CA LEU A 25 -16.72 -5.35 5.74
C LEU A 25 -17.14 -4.57 6.99
N SER A 26 -17.63 -5.24 8.04
CA SER A 26 -18.04 -4.57 9.28
C SER A 26 -16.87 -4.18 10.19
N ALA A 27 -15.78 -4.96 10.22
CA ALA A 27 -14.62 -4.70 11.09
C ALA A 27 -13.69 -3.62 10.55
N GLN A 28 -13.53 -3.51 9.24
CA GLN A 28 -12.63 -2.54 8.60
C GLN A 28 -13.13 -1.08 8.70
N TYR A 29 -14.45 -0.86 8.80
CA TYR A 29 -15.05 0.48 8.90
C TYR A 29 -15.23 1.00 10.33
N TYR A 30 -14.96 0.19 11.35
CA TYR A 30 -15.09 0.61 12.74
C TYR A 30 -13.97 1.55 13.16
N PHE A 31 -12.75 1.24 12.78
CA PHE A 31 -11.54 2.03 12.90
C PHE A 31 -10.87 2.17 11.52
N GLY A 32 -9.64 2.61 11.46
CA GLY A 32 -8.81 2.76 10.28
C GLY A 32 -8.57 4.20 9.87
N ARG A 33 -7.50 4.40 9.09
CA ARG A 33 -7.15 5.70 8.52
C ARG A 33 -8.21 6.16 7.53
N ASN A 34 -8.39 7.46 7.41
CA ASN A 34 -9.39 8.06 6.53
C ASN A 34 -8.87 8.15 5.10
N LYS A 35 -9.72 7.83 4.14
CA LYS A 35 -9.54 8.25 2.75
C LYS A 35 -10.19 9.63 2.60
N ILE A 36 -9.40 10.63 2.21
CA ILE A 36 -9.85 12.02 2.15
C ILE A 36 -9.88 12.49 0.71
N GLN A 37 -11.04 13.00 0.27
CA GLN A 37 -11.16 13.71 -0.98
C GLN A 37 -10.72 15.17 -0.74
N TYR A 38 -9.47 15.47 -1.02
CA TYR A 38 -8.92 16.84 -0.88
C TYR A 38 -9.33 17.72 -2.04
N GLU A 39 -9.37 17.16 -3.27
CA GLU A 39 -9.66 17.87 -4.51
C GLU A 39 -10.93 17.34 -5.17
N GLN A 40 -11.60 18.23 -5.91
CA GLN A 40 -12.71 17.87 -6.78
C GLN A 40 -12.22 17.97 -8.23
N PHE A 41 -12.11 16.81 -8.88
CA PHE A 41 -11.60 16.74 -10.25
C PHE A 41 -12.73 16.94 -11.27
N ASN A 42 -12.49 17.81 -12.24
CA ASN A 42 -13.36 18.00 -13.41
C ASN A 42 -13.04 16.94 -14.47
N TRP A 43 -13.55 15.74 -14.26
CA TRP A 43 -13.27 14.60 -15.10
C TRP A 43 -13.73 14.79 -16.56
N GLN A 44 -12.89 14.39 -17.49
CA GLN A 44 -13.14 14.27 -18.91
C GLN A 44 -12.87 12.84 -19.37
N VAL A 45 -13.38 12.49 -20.54
CA VAL A 45 -13.14 11.18 -21.16
C VAL A 45 -12.60 11.39 -22.56
N MET A 46 -11.44 10.80 -22.83
CA MET A 46 -10.88 10.68 -24.18
C MET A 46 -11.14 9.25 -24.66
N THR A 47 -11.86 9.10 -25.75
CA THR A 47 -12.15 7.80 -26.35
C THR A 47 -11.22 7.57 -27.53
N THR A 48 -10.51 6.45 -27.53
CA THR A 48 -9.68 5.92 -28.64
C THR A 48 -10.34 4.68 -29.24
N ASP A 49 -9.65 3.95 -30.08
CA ASP A 49 -10.21 2.73 -30.71
C ASP A 49 -10.51 1.63 -29.69
N HIS A 50 -9.61 1.42 -28.71
CA HIS A 50 -9.72 0.33 -27.71
C HIS A 50 -9.84 0.79 -26.26
N PHE A 51 -9.81 2.13 -25.97
CA PHE A 51 -9.80 2.63 -24.61
C PHE A 51 -10.72 3.83 -24.39
N ASP A 52 -11.21 3.95 -23.14
CA ASP A 52 -11.85 5.14 -22.60
C ASP A 52 -10.96 5.69 -21.47
N LEU A 53 -10.20 6.77 -21.74
CA LEU A 53 -9.28 7.39 -20.79
C LEU A 53 -10.00 8.46 -19.98
N TYR A 54 -10.14 8.26 -18.67
CA TYR A 54 -10.72 9.21 -17.72
C TYR A 54 -9.60 10.03 -17.10
N PHE A 55 -9.66 11.36 -17.23
CA PHE A 55 -8.62 12.29 -16.78
C PHE A 55 -9.20 13.63 -16.37
N TYR A 56 -8.38 14.52 -15.83
CA TYR A 56 -8.74 15.89 -15.46
C TYR A 56 -7.57 16.85 -15.79
N GLY A 57 -7.89 18.17 -15.92
CA GLY A 57 -6.91 19.19 -16.31
C GLY A 57 -6.64 19.23 -17.81
N SER A 58 -5.64 20.03 -18.21
CA SER A 58 -5.22 20.22 -19.61
C SER A 58 -3.97 19.40 -19.95
N ASN A 59 -3.86 18.21 -19.42
CA ASN A 59 -2.61 17.46 -19.35
C ASN A 59 -2.17 16.90 -20.72
N PRO A 60 -1.01 17.33 -21.29
CA PRO A 60 -0.45 16.75 -22.50
C PRO A 60 -0.09 15.26 -22.35
N LEU A 61 0.12 14.78 -21.12
CA LEU A 61 0.38 13.35 -20.81
C LEU A 61 -0.76 12.43 -21.23
N VAL A 62 -2.00 12.92 -21.25
CA VAL A 62 -3.14 12.11 -21.70
C VAL A 62 -3.02 11.71 -23.16
N TRP A 63 -2.47 12.60 -24.00
CA TRP A 63 -2.21 12.28 -25.40
C TRP A 63 -1.08 11.27 -25.57
N ALA A 64 -0.04 11.35 -24.74
CA ALA A 64 1.00 10.33 -24.68
C ALA A 64 0.45 8.98 -24.18
N ALA A 65 -0.35 9.01 -23.12
CA ALA A 65 -1.03 7.81 -22.62
C ALA A 65 -1.90 7.17 -23.71
N ALA A 66 -2.70 7.98 -24.45
CA ALA A 66 -3.52 7.48 -25.54
C ALA A 66 -2.69 6.84 -26.66
N PHE A 67 -1.51 7.38 -26.96
CA PHE A 67 -0.58 6.76 -27.91
C PHE A 67 -0.03 5.42 -27.38
N TRP A 68 0.45 5.39 -26.16
CA TRP A 68 1.08 4.18 -25.59
C TRP A 68 0.10 3.05 -25.28
N VAL A 69 -1.15 3.36 -24.91
CA VAL A 69 -2.13 2.28 -24.69
C VAL A 69 -2.48 1.58 -26.00
N GLU A 70 -2.60 2.33 -27.12
CA GLU A 70 -2.87 1.72 -28.43
C GLU A 70 -1.64 0.95 -28.96
N GLU A 71 -0.42 1.48 -28.73
CA GLU A 71 0.83 0.76 -29.04
C GLU A 71 0.89 -0.56 -28.25
N ALA A 72 0.66 -0.50 -26.94
CA ALA A 72 0.67 -1.68 -26.08
C ALA A 72 -0.44 -2.67 -26.44
N TYR A 73 -1.64 -2.19 -26.80
CA TYR A 73 -2.73 -3.04 -27.26
C TYR A 73 -2.32 -3.88 -28.47
N ASN A 74 -1.78 -3.24 -29.51
CA ASN A 74 -1.39 -3.93 -30.75
C ASN A 74 -0.31 -5.00 -30.51
N GLU A 75 0.62 -4.74 -29.58
CA GLU A 75 1.64 -5.71 -29.23
C GLU A 75 1.08 -6.87 -28.38
N LEU A 76 0.26 -6.56 -27.36
CA LEU A 76 -0.32 -7.55 -26.47
C LEU A 76 -1.37 -8.43 -27.17
N GLU A 77 -2.14 -7.86 -28.10
CA GLU A 77 -3.05 -8.63 -28.95
C GLU A 77 -2.33 -9.76 -29.69
N GLN A 78 -1.14 -9.46 -30.23
CA GLN A 78 -0.30 -10.46 -30.90
C GLN A 78 0.30 -11.46 -29.89
N LYS A 79 0.84 -11.00 -28.77
CA LYS A 79 1.46 -11.86 -27.76
C LYS A 79 0.46 -12.82 -27.12
N PHE A 80 -0.75 -12.34 -26.82
CA PHE A 80 -1.83 -13.16 -26.28
C PHE A 80 -2.58 -13.95 -27.35
N ASN A 81 -2.44 -13.61 -28.65
CA ASN A 81 -3.31 -14.10 -29.72
C ASN A 81 -4.79 -13.96 -29.31
N TYR A 82 -5.19 -12.78 -28.89
CA TYR A 82 -6.51 -12.50 -28.33
C TYR A 82 -6.88 -11.05 -28.54
N THR A 83 -8.07 -10.79 -29.09
CA THR A 83 -8.65 -9.46 -29.32
C THR A 83 -9.68 -9.17 -28.25
N LEU A 84 -9.59 -8.02 -27.58
CA LEU A 84 -10.61 -7.58 -26.61
C LEU A 84 -11.88 -7.15 -27.35
N ASP A 85 -13.05 -7.56 -26.85
CA ASP A 85 -14.36 -7.29 -27.44
C ASP A 85 -14.98 -5.94 -26.98
N HIS A 86 -14.35 -5.26 -26.04
CA HIS A 86 -14.82 -3.99 -25.48
C HIS A 86 -13.67 -3.02 -25.21
N ARG A 87 -13.99 -1.72 -25.08
CA ARG A 87 -13.02 -0.72 -24.67
C ARG A 87 -12.69 -0.84 -23.19
N VAL A 88 -11.39 -0.73 -22.89
CA VAL A 88 -10.87 -0.79 -21.51
C VAL A 88 -10.94 0.61 -20.87
N PRO A 89 -11.57 0.77 -19.70
CA PRO A 89 -11.56 2.02 -18.98
C PRO A 89 -10.21 2.25 -18.29
N LEU A 90 -9.54 3.39 -18.57
CA LEU A 90 -8.34 3.84 -17.88
C LEU A 90 -8.63 5.08 -17.06
N VAL A 91 -8.34 5.06 -15.77
CA VAL A 91 -8.48 6.22 -14.86
C VAL A 91 -7.09 6.77 -14.54
N LEU A 92 -6.79 7.95 -15.07
CA LEU A 92 -5.46 8.56 -14.98
C LEU A 92 -5.45 9.69 -13.96
N TYR A 93 -4.56 9.59 -12.98
CA TYR A 93 -4.28 10.62 -11.99
C TYR A 93 -2.96 11.32 -12.31
N SER A 94 -2.89 12.64 -12.17
CA SER A 94 -1.68 13.42 -12.46
C SER A 94 -0.58 13.27 -11.41
N SER A 95 -0.88 12.67 -10.26
CA SER A 95 0.09 12.42 -9.20
C SER A 95 -0.34 11.28 -8.30
N HIS A 96 0.61 10.72 -7.53
CA HIS A 96 0.33 9.66 -6.57
C HIS A 96 -0.58 10.13 -5.42
N ILE A 97 -0.45 11.37 -4.94
CA ILE A 97 -1.31 11.95 -3.88
C ILE A 97 -2.77 12.08 -4.39
N HIS A 98 -2.97 12.41 -5.66
CA HIS A 98 -4.30 12.38 -6.27
C HIS A 98 -4.83 10.95 -6.44
N PHE A 99 -3.97 10.00 -6.82
CA PHE A 99 -4.31 8.59 -6.96
C PHE A 99 -4.78 7.97 -5.64
N GLN A 100 -4.19 8.36 -4.50
CA GLN A 100 -4.64 7.92 -3.17
C GLN A 100 -6.08 8.32 -2.85
N GLN A 101 -6.66 9.28 -3.58
CA GLN A 101 -8.05 9.72 -3.44
C GLN A 101 -9.05 8.88 -4.26
N THR A 102 -8.58 7.95 -5.10
CA THR A 102 -9.48 7.12 -5.92
C THR A 102 -10.49 6.36 -5.07
N ASN A 103 -11.75 6.34 -5.50
CA ASN A 103 -12.82 5.58 -4.84
C ASN A 103 -13.05 4.21 -5.48
N VAL A 104 -12.23 3.83 -6.46
CA VAL A 104 -12.27 2.51 -7.09
C VAL A 104 -12.04 1.39 -6.07
N LEU A 105 -11.07 1.57 -5.17
CA LEU A 105 -10.85 0.68 -4.04
C LEU A 105 -11.33 1.33 -2.74
N PRO A 106 -11.92 0.58 -1.81
CA PRO A 106 -12.43 1.15 -0.55
C PRO A 106 -11.32 1.53 0.42
N MET A 107 -10.13 0.91 0.33
CA MET A 107 -9.00 1.15 1.22
C MET A 107 -8.13 2.32 0.76
N GLN A 108 -7.31 2.84 1.68
CA GLN A 108 -6.25 3.80 1.33
C GLN A 108 -5.15 3.07 0.54
N ILE A 109 -4.69 3.68 -0.55
CA ILE A 109 -3.62 3.12 -1.39
C ILE A 109 -2.26 3.43 -0.77
N PRO A 110 -1.41 2.40 -0.52
CA PRO A 110 -0.03 2.59 -0.08
C PRO A 110 0.83 3.30 -1.14
N GLU A 111 1.88 4.01 -0.71
CA GLU A 111 2.81 4.72 -1.60
C GLU A 111 3.56 3.81 -2.58
N GLY A 112 3.75 2.55 -2.23
CA GLY A 112 4.44 1.58 -3.09
C GLY A 112 3.63 1.06 -4.27
N ILE A 113 2.32 1.38 -4.36
CA ILE A 113 1.45 0.93 -5.45
C ILE A 113 1.60 1.90 -6.63
N GLY A 114 2.14 1.43 -7.75
CA GLY A 114 2.34 2.21 -8.98
C GLY A 114 1.09 2.34 -9.84
N GLY A 115 0.17 1.40 -9.76
CA GLY A 115 -1.10 1.31 -10.47
C GLY A 115 -1.83 0.07 -10.03
N PHE A 116 -3.01 -0.20 -10.55
CA PHE A 116 -3.70 -1.46 -10.38
C PHE A 116 -4.78 -1.70 -11.44
N PHE A 117 -4.98 -2.94 -11.77
CA PHE A 117 -6.10 -3.43 -12.51
C PHE A 117 -7.22 -3.89 -11.57
N GLU A 118 -8.42 -3.33 -11.74
CA GLU A 118 -9.59 -3.72 -10.96
C GLU A 118 -10.51 -4.59 -11.84
N PHE A 119 -10.63 -5.85 -11.48
CA PHE A 119 -11.22 -6.90 -12.31
C PHE A 119 -12.76 -6.86 -12.39
N ILE A 120 -13.48 -6.24 -11.44
CA ILE A 120 -14.95 -6.23 -11.44
C ILE A 120 -15.50 -5.46 -12.65
N LYS A 121 -14.91 -4.31 -12.97
CA LYS A 121 -15.28 -3.49 -14.12
C LYS A 121 -14.22 -3.47 -15.23
N GLY A 122 -13.17 -4.27 -15.08
CA GLY A 122 -12.08 -4.33 -16.04
C GLY A 122 -11.34 -3.02 -16.24
N ARG A 123 -11.23 -2.18 -15.18
CA ARG A 123 -10.63 -0.84 -15.27
C ARG A 123 -9.21 -0.81 -14.73
N VAL A 124 -8.37 -0.06 -15.40
CA VAL A 124 -7.01 0.23 -14.99
C VAL A 124 -6.95 1.59 -14.32
N VAL A 125 -6.26 1.73 -13.20
CA VAL A 125 -6.14 3.00 -12.47
C VAL A 125 -4.67 3.29 -12.22
N LEU A 126 -4.18 4.44 -12.72
CA LEU A 126 -2.76 4.78 -12.76
C LEU A 126 -2.50 6.21 -12.28
N PRO A 127 -1.46 6.45 -11.47
CA PRO A 127 -0.90 7.78 -11.27
C PRO A 127 0.22 8.05 -12.28
N PHE A 128 0.42 9.31 -12.61
CA PHE A 128 1.66 9.78 -13.21
C PHE A 128 2.66 10.15 -12.09
N ASN A 129 3.90 9.70 -12.19
CA ASN A 129 4.93 9.89 -11.17
C ASN A 129 6.00 10.94 -11.55
N GLY A 130 5.86 11.58 -12.71
CA GLY A 130 6.82 12.54 -13.28
C GLY A 130 7.66 11.93 -14.41
N ASN A 131 7.92 10.64 -14.38
CA ASN A 131 8.75 9.92 -15.36
C ASN A 131 7.90 9.22 -16.42
N LEU A 132 8.16 9.47 -17.69
CA LEU A 132 7.37 8.91 -18.79
C LEU A 132 7.67 7.44 -19.06
N HIS A 133 8.91 7.00 -18.88
CA HIS A 133 9.29 5.60 -19.04
C HIS A 133 8.62 4.71 -17.98
N ASP A 134 8.70 5.11 -16.71
CA ASP A 134 8.04 4.39 -15.61
C ASP A 134 6.53 4.32 -15.82
N PHE A 135 5.93 5.44 -16.27
CA PHE A 135 4.50 5.48 -16.56
C PHE A 135 4.12 4.52 -17.69
N ARG A 136 4.89 4.48 -18.79
CA ARG A 136 4.71 3.54 -19.90
C ARG A 136 4.85 2.09 -19.43
N HIS A 137 5.83 1.81 -18.57
CA HIS A 137 6.01 0.49 -17.98
C HIS A 137 4.78 0.05 -17.17
N VAL A 138 4.36 0.84 -16.18
CA VAL A 138 3.21 0.50 -15.33
C VAL A 138 1.93 0.35 -16.16
N LEU A 139 1.71 1.22 -17.12
CA LEU A 139 0.57 1.15 -18.04
C LEU A 139 0.54 -0.19 -18.79
N ARG A 140 1.67 -0.62 -19.35
CA ARG A 140 1.78 -1.94 -20.03
C ARG A 140 1.62 -3.11 -19.07
N HIS A 141 2.17 -3.01 -17.86
CA HIS A 141 2.02 -4.00 -16.80
C HIS A 141 0.55 -4.27 -16.49
N GLU A 142 -0.24 -3.23 -16.25
CA GLU A 142 -1.67 -3.37 -15.97
C GLU A 142 -2.46 -3.87 -17.18
N LEU A 143 -2.06 -3.52 -18.40
CA LEU A 143 -2.69 -4.05 -19.61
C LEU A 143 -2.42 -5.55 -19.80
N VAL A 144 -1.28 -6.08 -19.38
CA VAL A 144 -1.04 -7.54 -19.37
C VAL A 144 -2.08 -8.24 -18.49
N HIS A 145 -2.42 -7.70 -17.33
CA HIS A 145 -3.49 -8.24 -16.48
C HIS A 145 -4.85 -8.19 -17.16
N VAL A 146 -5.17 -7.10 -17.87
CA VAL A 146 -6.42 -6.98 -18.63
C VAL A 146 -6.54 -8.08 -19.67
N PHE A 147 -5.50 -8.26 -20.52
CA PHE A 147 -5.52 -9.28 -21.56
C PHE A 147 -5.57 -10.68 -20.96
N MET A 148 -4.78 -10.96 -19.93
CA MET A 148 -4.74 -12.25 -19.24
C MET A 148 -6.12 -12.64 -18.71
N GLN A 149 -6.77 -11.75 -17.98
CA GLN A 149 -8.09 -12.01 -17.39
C GLN A 149 -9.14 -12.22 -18.47
N ASN A 150 -9.20 -11.37 -19.50
CA ASN A 150 -10.20 -11.51 -20.55
C ASN A 150 -10.00 -12.80 -21.35
N LYS A 151 -8.76 -13.19 -21.65
CA LYS A 151 -8.45 -14.45 -22.31
C LYS A 151 -8.88 -15.66 -21.48
N VAL A 152 -8.60 -15.65 -20.16
CA VAL A 152 -9.04 -16.70 -19.24
C VAL A 152 -10.56 -16.78 -19.19
N HIS A 153 -11.26 -15.65 -19.04
CA HIS A 153 -12.72 -15.63 -19.03
C HIS A 153 -13.32 -16.17 -20.33
N ALA A 154 -12.73 -15.84 -21.49
CA ALA A 154 -13.20 -16.37 -22.77
C ALA A 154 -12.98 -17.88 -22.95
N SER A 155 -12.06 -18.47 -22.18
CA SER A 155 -11.76 -19.91 -22.22
C SER A 155 -12.62 -20.74 -21.26
N ILE A 156 -13.41 -20.09 -20.39
CA ILE A 156 -14.20 -20.76 -19.36
C ILE A 156 -15.69 -20.45 -19.57
N ASP A 157 -16.45 -21.43 -20.03
CA ASP A 157 -17.90 -21.31 -20.25
C ASP A 157 -18.72 -21.40 -18.96
N ASP A 158 -18.16 -21.99 -17.89
CA ASP A 158 -18.84 -22.17 -16.59
C ASP A 158 -18.36 -21.11 -15.57
N VAL A 159 -19.25 -20.22 -15.16
CA VAL A 159 -19.00 -19.16 -14.16
C VAL A 159 -18.49 -19.74 -12.84
N ALA A 160 -18.96 -20.92 -12.41
CA ALA A 160 -18.48 -21.55 -11.18
C ALA A 160 -17.01 -22.02 -11.26
N VAL A 161 -16.52 -22.27 -12.46
CA VAL A 161 -15.10 -22.60 -12.72
C VAL A 161 -14.28 -21.31 -12.79
N GLN A 162 -14.81 -20.25 -13.42
CA GLN A 162 -14.15 -18.94 -13.49
C GLN A 162 -13.78 -18.39 -12.10
N ASP A 163 -14.71 -18.47 -11.14
CA ASP A 163 -14.52 -17.93 -9.79
C ASP A 163 -13.50 -18.73 -8.95
N ASN A 164 -13.17 -19.95 -9.34
CA ASN A 164 -12.32 -20.86 -8.58
C ASN A 164 -10.95 -21.13 -9.19
N TYR A 165 -10.70 -20.67 -10.43
CA TYR A 165 -9.42 -20.86 -11.09
C TYR A 165 -8.67 -19.55 -11.25
N SER A 166 -7.44 -19.51 -10.72
CA SER A 166 -6.51 -18.39 -10.90
C SER A 166 -5.11 -18.93 -11.12
N PHE A 167 -4.34 -18.27 -11.98
CA PHE A 167 -2.91 -18.54 -12.09
C PHE A 167 -2.20 -18.22 -10.77
N PRO A 168 -1.08 -18.90 -10.46
CA PRO A 168 -0.24 -18.50 -9.35
C PRO A 168 0.19 -17.03 -9.47
N LEU A 169 0.20 -16.30 -8.35
CA LEU A 169 0.50 -14.87 -8.35
C LEU A 169 1.90 -14.56 -8.94
N TRP A 170 2.89 -15.44 -8.69
CA TRP A 170 4.23 -15.29 -9.26
C TRP A 170 4.22 -15.33 -10.81
N PHE A 171 3.31 -16.12 -11.41
CA PHE A 171 3.15 -16.17 -12.86
C PHE A 171 2.49 -14.90 -13.39
N THR A 172 1.38 -14.52 -12.77
CA THR A 172 0.59 -13.33 -13.17
C THR A 172 1.44 -12.07 -13.14
N GLU A 173 2.12 -11.83 -12.02
CA GLU A 173 2.95 -10.64 -11.81
C GLU A 173 4.28 -10.73 -12.59
N GLY A 174 4.88 -11.91 -12.62
CA GLY A 174 6.11 -12.13 -13.38
C GLY A 174 5.93 -11.95 -14.88
N LEU A 175 4.77 -12.33 -15.44
CA LEU A 175 4.45 -12.12 -16.86
C LEU A 175 4.21 -10.63 -17.14
N ALA A 176 3.50 -9.94 -16.26
CA ALA A 176 3.26 -8.51 -16.36
C ALA A 176 4.59 -7.72 -16.34
N GLU A 177 5.53 -8.06 -15.47
CA GLU A 177 6.88 -7.49 -15.47
C GLU A 177 7.66 -7.84 -16.75
N TRP A 178 7.69 -9.10 -17.15
CA TRP A 178 8.47 -9.56 -18.31
C TRP A 178 7.99 -8.96 -19.64
N TRP A 179 6.67 -8.82 -19.82
CA TRP A 179 6.10 -8.29 -21.06
C TRP A 179 5.93 -6.76 -21.05
N SER A 180 6.19 -6.08 -19.93
CA SER A 180 6.14 -4.62 -19.85
C SER A 180 7.51 -3.95 -19.93
N ILE A 181 8.45 -4.30 -19.04
CA ILE A 181 9.77 -3.68 -18.97
C ILE A 181 10.89 -4.56 -19.53
N GLY A 182 10.66 -5.88 -19.64
CA GLY A 182 11.68 -6.84 -20.04
C GLY A 182 12.62 -7.18 -18.88
N TRP A 183 13.94 -7.02 -19.04
CA TRP A 183 14.92 -7.29 -17.99
C TRP A 183 15.74 -6.03 -17.70
N ASP A 184 15.65 -5.53 -16.50
CA ASP A 184 16.27 -4.28 -16.06
C ASP A 184 17.34 -4.48 -14.99
N SER A 185 18.07 -3.42 -14.66
CA SER A 185 19.12 -3.42 -13.65
C SER A 185 18.59 -3.67 -12.23
N GLN A 186 17.31 -3.36 -11.96
CA GLN A 186 16.67 -3.64 -10.69
C GLN A 186 16.36 -5.13 -10.52
N ALA A 187 15.83 -5.78 -11.56
CA ALA A 187 15.62 -7.23 -11.56
C ALA A 187 16.96 -7.97 -11.38
N GLU A 188 18.00 -7.54 -12.12
CA GLU A 188 19.33 -8.10 -12.00
C GLU A 188 19.87 -8.00 -10.56
N MET A 189 19.76 -6.81 -9.92
CA MET A 189 20.19 -6.57 -8.55
C MET A 189 19.49 -7.49 -7.55
N LEU A 190 18.14 -7.61 -7.65
CA LEU A 190 17.31 -8.39 -6.73
C LEU A 190 17.59 -9.89 -6.83
N ILE A 191 17.70 -10.41 -8.05
CA ILE A 191 17.94 -11.84 -8.29
C ILE A 191 19.36 -12.23 -7.88
N ARG A 192 20.36 -11.39 -8.14
CA ARG A 192 21.74 -11.62 -7.68
C ARG A 192 21.84 -11.64 -6.16
N ASP A 193 21.15 -10.70 -5.46
CA ASP A 193 21.12 -10.70 -3.99
C ASP A 193 20.44 -11.94 -3.43
N ALA A 194 19.32 -12.37 -4.03
CA ALA A 194 18.59 -13.57 -3.62
C ALA A 194 19.47 -14.83 -3.75
N LEU A 195 20.21 -14.97 -4.86
CA LEU A 195 21.14 -16.08 -5.07
C LEU A 195 22.31 -16.09 -4.07
N LEU A 196 22.90 -14.92 -3.81
CA LEU A 196 24.05 -14.80 -2.91
C LEU A 196 23.73 -15.12 -1.44
N HIS A 197 22.47 -14.95 -1.04
CA HIS A 197 22.05 -15.05 0.35
C HIS A 197 21.04 -16.18 0.61
N ASP A 198 20.86 -17.11 -0.34
CA ASP A 198 19.91 -18.23 -0.26
C ASP A 198 18.47 -17.75 0.03
N HIS A 199 18.05 -16.66 -0.61
CA HIS A 199 16.72 -16.10 -0.54
C HIS A 199 15.89 -16.34 -1.80
N LEU A 200 16.38 -17.16 -2.74
CA LEU A 200 15.61 -17.60 -3.88
C LEU A 200 14.64 -18.67 -3.41
N TYR A 201 13.34 -18.42 -3.57
CA TYR A 201 12.30 -19.34 -3.11
C TYR A 201 11.81 -20.25 -4.25
N PRO A 202 11.39 -21.49 -3.97
CA PRO A 202 10.69 -22.31 -4.96
C PRO A 202 9.40 -21.61 -5.40
N LEU A 203 9.17 -21.46 -6.70
CA LEU A 203 8.05 -20.68 -7.26
C LEU A 203 6.70 -21.10 -6.70
N GLY A 204 6.45 -22.41 -6.50
CA GLY A 204 5.21 -22.90 -5.89
C GLY A 204 4.98 -22.51 -4.43
N SER A 205 6.01 -21.98 -3.74
CA SER A 205 5.92 -21.49 -2.35
C SER A 205 5.92 -19.96 -2.22
N LEU A 206 6.09 -19.22 -3.31
CA LEU A 206 6.21 -17.75 -3.28
C LEU A 206 4.93 -17.08 -2.80
N ASP A 207 3.78 -17.53 -3.21
CA ASP A 207 2.49 -16.97 -2.80
C ASP A 207 2.24 -17.12 -1.29
N LEU A 208 2.79 -18.19 -0.70
CA LEU A 208 2.69 -18.45 0.74
C LEU A 208 3.70 -17.65 1.57
N ALA A 209 4.84 -17.32 0.98
CA ALA A 209 5.94 -16.67 1.69
C ALA A 209 5.72 -15.16 1.88
N MET A 210 4.74 -14.54 1.24
CA MET A 210 4.50 -13.08 1.24
C MET A 210 5.79 -12.29 0.95
N THR A 211 6.55 -12.75 -0.04
CA THR A 211 7.88 -12.19 -0.38
C THR A 211 7.82 -10.81 -1.03
N GLY A 212 6.61 -10.27 -1.23
CA GLY A 212 6.40 -8.93 -1.79
C GLY A 212 7.02 -8.80 -3.19
N PHE A 213 7.77 -7.74 -3.41
CA PHE A 213 8.34 -7.42 -4.72
C PHE A 213 9.36 -8.45 -5.26
N LEU A 214 9.98 -9.25 -4.39
CA LEU A 214 10.87 -10.33 -4.82
C LEU A 214 10.13 -11.38 -5.66
N MET A 215 8.89 -11.74 -5.30
CA MET A 215 8.05 -12.67 -6.07
C MET A 215 7.85 -12.21 -7.52
N TYR A 216 7.62 -10.91 -7.74
CA TYR A 216 7.52 -10.31 -9.08
C TYR A 216 8.77 -10.58 -9.90
N LYS A 217 9.94 -10.31 -9.32
CA LYS A 217 11.22 -10.44 -10.01
C LYS A 217 11.68 -11.90 -10.18
N GLU A 218 11.36 -12.78 -9.24
CA GLU A 218 11.59 -14.23 -9.42
C GLU A 218 10.71 -14.80 -10.53
N GLY A 219 9.42 -14.46 -10.56
CA GLY A 219 8.50 -14.82 -11.65
C GLY A 219 8.99 -14.27 -12.99
N GLN A 220 9.36 -12.98 -13.07
CA GLN A 220 9.94 -12.35 -14.26
C GLN A 220 11.20 -13.09 -14.74
N SER A 221 12.10 -13.45 -13.82
CA SER A 221 13.34 -14.17 -14.12
C SER A 221 13.09 -15.57 -14.67
N PHE A 222 12.15 -16.31 -14.05
CA PHE A 222 11.77 -17.64 -14.54
C PHE A 222 11.12 -17.56 -15.91
N LEU A 223 10.19 -16.63 -16.15
CA LEU A 223 9.50 -16.50 -17.43
C LEU A 223 10.43 -16.02 -18.54
N ARG A 224 11.41 -15.15 -18.25
CA ARG A 224 12.51 -14.83 -19.16
C ARG A 224 13.27 -16.08 -19.57
N TYR A 225 13.70 -16.92 -18.60
CA TYR A 225 14.40 -18.16 -18.84
C TYR A 225 13.51 -19.14 -19.66
N TYR A 226 12.24 -19.29 -19.27
CA TYR A 226 11.30 -20.18 -19.92
C TYR A 226 11.09 -19.80 -21.39
N GLU A 227 10.83 -18.55 -21.69
CA GLU A 227 10.66 -18.05 -23.06
C GLU A 227 11.91 -18.22 -23.90
N GLN A 228 13.11 -17.98 -23.34
CA GLN A 228 14.39 -18.18 -24.02
C GLN A 228 14.64 -19.67 -24.36
N GLN A 229 14.25 -20.60 -23.51
CA GLN A 229 14.50 -22.04 -23.70
C GLN A 229 13.41 -22.72 -24.53
N TYR A 230 12.17 -22.35 -24.36
CA TYR A 230 11.01 -23.05 -24.93
C TYR A 230 10.25 -22.25 -26.00
N GLY A 231 10.51 -20.96 -26.11
CA GLY A 231 9.89 -20.05 -27.08
C GLY A 231 8.57 -19.43 -26.61
N SER A 232 8.20 -18.29 -27.23
CA SER A 232 7.00 -17.50 -26.90
C SER A 232 5.70 -18.27 -27.12
N ASP A 233 5.65 -19.19 -28.09
CA ASP A 233 4.46 -20.00 -28.36
C ASP A 233 4.14 -20.93 -27.19
N ARG A 234 5.14 -21.55 -26.56
CA ARG A 234 4.92 -22.40 -25.39
C ARG A 234 4.55 -21.60 -24.17
N LEU A 235 5.12 -20.40 -24.00
CA LEU A 235 4.73 -19.50 -22.93
C LEU A 235 3.25 -19.11 -23.06
N ARG A 236 2.77 -18.78 -24.27
CA ARG A 236 1.35 -18.51 -24.53
C ARG A 236 0.45 -19.72 -24.24
N LYS A 237 0.89 -20.93 -24.61
CA LYS A 237 0.15 -22.16 -24.34
C LYS A 237 -0.08 -22.44 -22.85
N LEU A 238 0.79 -21.99 -21.96
CA LEU A 238 0.54 -22.09 -20.51
C LEU A 238 -0.78 -21.43 -20.09
N MET A 239 -1.20 -20.39 -20.82
CA MET A 239 -2.47 -19.69 -20.58
C MET A 239 -3.64 -20.24 -21.41
N GLU A 240 -3.37 -21.03 -22.43
CA GLU A 240 -4.41 -21.62 -23.30
C GLU A 240 -4.85 -22.97 -22.78
N ASP A 241 -3.90 -23.81 -22.37
CA ASP A 241 -4.13 -25.22 -22.06
C ASP A 241 -4.22 -25.50 -20.53
N PHE A 242 -4.23 -24.48 -19.68
CA PHE A 242 -4.19 -24.63 -18.22
C PHE A 242 -5.37 -25.40 -17.62
N LEU A 243 -6.51 -25.38 -18.29
CA LEU A 243 -7.72 -26.09 -17.83
C LEU A 243 -7.68 -27.61 -18.14
N GLU A 244 -6.73 -28.06 -18.94
CA GLU A 244 -6.57 -29.47 -19.27
C GLU A 244 -5.90 -30.28 -18.15
N PHE A 245 -5.32 -29.60 -17.15
CA PHE A 245 -4.52 -30.17 -16.06
C PHE A 245 -5.05 -29.79 -14.69
N ASP A 246 -4.77 -30.62 -13.67
CA ASP A 246 -5.22 -30.40 -12.29
C ASP A 246 -4.45 -29.27 -11.58
N THR A 247 -3.20 -29.02 -11.99
CA THR A 247 -2.34 -28.00 -11.40
C THR A 247 -1.55 -27.24 -12.46
N PHE A 248 -1.14 -26.00 -12.15
CA PHE A 248 -0.32 -25.21 -13.05
C PHE A 248 1.08 -25.82 -13.26
N ASP A 249 1.64 -26.52 -12.27
CA ASP A 249 2.91 -27.25 -12.36
C ASP A 249 2.82 -28.38 -13.40
N GLU A 250 1.69 -29.08 -13.44
CA GLU A 250 1.42 -30.11 -14.46
C GLU A 250 1.26 -29.49 -15.86
N THR A 251 0.61 -28.33 -15.95
CA THR A 251 0.51 -27.57 -17.22
C THR A 251 1.90 -27.24 -17.76
N ILE A 252 2.78 -26.66 -16.92
CA ILE A 252 4.15 -26.35 -17.33
C ILE A 252 4.89 -27.61 -17.76
N SER A 253 4.77 -28.72 -17.02
CA SER A 253 5.45 -29.98 -17.34
C SER A 253 5.00 -30.56 -18.67
N ALA A 254 3.71 -30.58 -18.92
CA ALA A 254 3.12 -31.14 -20.15
C ALA A 254 3.51 -30.34 -21.40
N ILE A 255 3.39 -29.01 -21.34
CA ILE A 255 3.70 -28.12 -22.47
C ILE A 255 5.21 -28.10 -22.77
N SER A 256 6.05 -28.14 -21.72
CA SER A 256 7.51 -28.13 -21.87
C SER A 256 8.08 -29.48 -22.31
N GLY A 257 7.37 -30.56 -22.00
CA GLY A 257 7.87 -31.94 -22.19
C GLY A 257 8.94 -32.35 -21.16
N LYS A 258 9.01 -31.63 -20.00
CA LYS A 258 9.97 -31.86 -18.95
C LYS A 258 9.32 -31.54 -17.59
N ASP A 259 9.63 -32.31 -16.54
CA ASP A 259 9.09 -32.09 -15.19
C ASP A 259 9.39 -30.69 -14.68
N PHE A 260 8.41 -30.03 -14.07
CA PHE A 260 8.54 -28.65 -13.59
C PHE A 260 9.68 -28.48 -12.56
N LYS A 261 9.89 -29.47 -11.69
CA LYS A 261 11.00 -29.43 -10.71
C LYS A 261 12.36 -29.48 -11.39
N GLU A 262 12.48 -30.21 -12.50
CA GLU A 262 13.71 -30.23 -13.27
C GLU A 262 13.94 -28.91 -14.01
N ILE A 263 12.86 -28.28 -14.53
CA ILE A 263 12.96 -26.94 -15.14
C ILE A 263 13.42 -25.90 -14.11
N MET A 264 12.90 -25.96 -12.88
CA MET A 264 13.32 -25.12 -11.78
C MET A 264 14.81 -25.25 -11.45
N ILE A 265 15.32 -26.48 -11.41
CA ILE A 265 16.75 -26.76 -11.21
C ILE A 265 17.59 -26.16 -12.34
N ASP A 266 17.17 -26.34 -13.60
CA ASP A 266 17.87 -25.80 -14.76
C ASP A 266 17.91 -24.26 -14.75
N TRP A 267 16.80 -23.62 -14.41
CA TRP A 267 16.72 -22.17 -14.24
C TRP A 267 17.69 -21.67 -13.15
N GLU A 268 17.66 -22.29 -11.97
CA GLU A 268 18.56 -21.93 -10.88
C GLU A 268 20.04 -22.11 -11.28
N LEU A 269 20.38 -23.19 -12.00
CA LEU A 269 21.71 -23.44 -12.53
C LEU A 269 22.12 -22.40 -13.60
N ALA A 270 21.18 -21.96 -14.45
CA ALA A 270 21.43 -20.90 -15.42
C ALA A 270 21.76 -19.59 -14.71
N LEU A 271 20.98 -19.21 -13.71
CA LEU A 271 21.21 -18.03 -12.89
C LEU A 271 22.57 -18.08 -12.16
N LYS A 272 22.92 -19.23 -11.57
CA LYS A 272 24.23 -19.43 -10.91
C LYS A 272 25.40 -19.27 -11.89
N ARG A 273 25.24 -19.72 -13.14
CA ARG A 273 26.26 -19.56 -14.19
C ARG A 273 26.39 -18.10 -14.62
N GLU A 274 25.30 -17.37 -14.80
CA GLU A 274 25.31 -15.94 -15.14
C GLU A 274 25.98 -15.14 -14.00
N THR A 275 25.58 -15.39 -12.76
CA THR A 275 26.13 -14.77 -11.56
C THR A 275 27.62 -15.05 -11.39
N ALA A 276 28.07 -16.29 -11.60
CA ALA A 276 29.49 -16.65 -11.51
C ALA A 276 30.36 -15.93 -12.54
N LYS A 277 29.86 -15.66 -13.74
CA LYS A 277 30.57 -14.85 -14.75
C LYS A 277 30.70 -13.40 -14.29
N ALA A 278 29.63 -12.80 -13.73
CA ALA A 278 29.67 -11.43 -13.21
C ALA A 278 30.68 -11.29 -12.05
N LEU A 279 30.72 -12.25 -11.14
CA LEU A 279 31.65 -12.27 -9.99
C LEU A 279 33.17 -12.30 -10.37
N GLN A 280 33.51 -12.59 -11.62
CA GLN A 280 34.90 -12.49 -12.08
C GLN A 280 35.42 -11.04 -12.12
N HIS A 281 34.51 -10.07 -12.27
CA HIS A 281 34.79 -8.64 -12.40
C HIS A 281 34.20 -7.80 -11.30
N GLU A 282 33.34 -8.38 -10.47
CA GLU A 282 32.58 -7.71 -9.41
C GLU A 282 32.94 -8.28 -8.04
N THR A 283 32.67 -7.50 -6.99
CA THR A 283 32.94 -7.89 -5.60
C THR A 283 31.66 -8.12 -4.83
N VAL A 284 31.62 -9.15 -3.98
CA VAL A 284 30.52 -9.37 -3.06
C VAL A 284 30.57 -8.29 -1.98
N PRO A 285 29.41 -7.67 -1.62
CA PRO A 285 29.34 -6.73 -0.51
C PRO A 285 29.90 -7.33 0.79
N GLY A 286 30.75 -6.59 1.46
CA GLY A 286 31.38 -7.00 2.73
C GLY A 286 32.91 -6.97 2.70
N SER A 287 33.56 -7.07 1.54
CA SER A 287 35.01 -6.96 1.41
C SER A 287 35.43 -5.48 1.33
N GLY A 288 36.06 -4.95 2.38
CA GLY A 288 36.50 -3.55 2.46
C GLY A 288 35.38 -2.54 2.71
N VAL A 289 34.23 -3.00 3.17
CA VAL A 289 33.02 -2.23 3.40
C VAL A 289 32.59 -2.33 4.86
N GLN A 290 32.53 -1.21 5.58
CA GLN A 290 32.05 -1.20 6.96
C GLN A 290 30.56 -0.94 7.01
N GLN A 291 29.78 -1.92 7.48
CA GLN A 291 28.34 -1.76 7.70
C GLN A 291 28.06 -0.89 8.92
N LEU A 292 27.22 0.15 8.75
CA LEU A 292 26.82 1.08 9.80
C LEU A 292 25.45 0.74 10.38
N THR A 293 24.50 0.29 9.56
CA THR A 293 23.14 -0.05 9.99
C THR A 293 22.81 -1.51 9.73
N ARG A 294 21.85 -2.10 10.48
CA ARG A 294 21.54 -3.54 10.39
C ARG A 294 20.06 -3.88 10.44
N ARG A 295 19.18 -2.94 10.84
CA ARG A 295 17.76 -3.21 11.06
C ARG A 295 16.90 -2.39 10.11
N GLY A 296 15.86 -3.01 9.56
CA GLY A 296 14.97 -2.38 8.61
C GLY A 296 15.70 -1.95 7.34
N ALA A 297 15.02 -1.24 6.46
CA ALA A 297 15.65 -0.57 5.34
C ALA A 297 16.05 0.86 5.74
N ASN A 298 17.23 1.31 5.31
CA ASN A 298 17.82 2.59 5.68
C ASN A 298 18.31 3.28 4.40
N VAL A 299 17.81 4.47 4.09
CA VAL A 299 18.02 5.16 2.82
C VAL A 299 18.24 6.66 2.97
N ASN A 300 18.69 7.31 1.87
CA ASN A 300 18.87 8.76 1.77
C ASN A 300 19.73 9.35 2.89
N PRO A 301 21.00 8.91 3.07
CA PRO A 301 21.84 9.43 4.13
C PRO A 301 22.23 10.89 3.90
N SER A 302 22.36 11.64 4.98
CA SER A 302 22.99 12.96 5.05
C SER A 302 23.87 13.03 6.29
N MET A 303 24.79 13.97 6.31
CA MET A 303 25.78 14.09 7.38
C MET A 303 25.81 15.47 7.98
N TYR A 304 26.10 15.55 9.28
CA TYR A 304 26.37 16.84 9.93
C TYR A 304 27.37 16.66 11.09
N ARG A 305 27.97 17.78 11.50
CA ARG A 305 28.71 17.86 12.75
C ARG A 305 27.90 18.62 13.78
N ASP A 306 27.79 18.09 15.00
CA ASP A 306 27.17 18.76 16.11
C ASP A 306 28.06 19.92 16.63
N SER A 307 27.53 20.72 17.57
CA SER A 307 28.28 21.83 18.19
C SER A 307 29.53 21.39 18.94
N LYS A 308 29.64 20.12 19.30
CA LYS A 308 30.79 19.51 19.96
C LYS A 308 31.82 18.97 18.95
N GLY A 309 31.50 18.99 17.64
CA GLY A 309 32.35 18.49 16.57
C GLY A 309 32.15 17.01 16.23
N ASN A 310 31.26 16.28 16.94
CA ASN A 310 30.98 14.88 16.65
C ASN A 310 30.29 14.73 15.30
N LEU A 311 30.67 13.69 14.58
CA LEU A 311 30.12 13.39 13.25
C LEU A 311 28.93 12.46 13.36
N HIS A 312 27.79 12.90 12.80
CA HIS A 312 26.55 12.15 12.75
C HIS A 312 26.11 11.88 11.33
N THR A 313 25.49 10.73 11.10
CA THR A 313 24.68 10.48 9.90
C THR A 313 23.22 10.56 10.25
N ILE A 314 22.40 11.09 9.33
CA ILE A 314 20.94 11.14 9.41
C ILE A 314 20.39 10.39 8.21
N TYR A 315 19.34 9.60 8.39
CA TYR A 315 18.76 8.77 7.35
C TYR A 315 17.31 8.39 7.65
N TYR A 316 16.56 8.04 6.62
CA TYR A 316 15.24 7.42 6.78
C TYR A 316 15.38 5.95 7.15
N SER A 317 14.50 5.45 8.03
CA SER A 317 14.40 4.03 8.34
C SER A 317 12.96 3.62 8.63
N ASN A 318 12.58 2.44 8.12
CA ASN A 318 11.28 1.82 8.38
C ASN A 318 11.35 0.69 9.43
N ARG A 319 12.45 0.59 10.18
CA ARG A 319 12.71 -0.50 11.15
C ARG A 319 11.64 -0.71 12.21
N ASP A 320 10.86 0.33 12.48
CA ASP A 320 9.74 0.28 13.42
C ASP A 320 8.37 0.15 12.73
N GLY A 321 8.35 -0.14 11.41
CA GLY A 321 7.13 -0.25 10.62
C GLY A 321 6.51 1.08 10.21
N PHE A 322 6.90 2.19 10.85
CA PHE A 322 6.68 3.56 10.39
C PHE A 322 7.97 4.09 9.79
N THR A 323 7.86 4.98 8.82
CA THR A 323 9.00 5.73 8.31
C THR A 323 9.37 6.81 9.31
N ASN A 324 10.58 6.73 9.85
CA ASN A 324 11.13 7.73 10.78
C ASN A 324 12.46 8.25 10.23
N ILE A 325 12.90 9.43 10.72
CA ILE A 325 14.26 9.92 10.51
C ILE A 325 15.07 9.56 11.76
N TYR A 326 16.19 8.87 11.53
CA TYR A 326 17.14 8.46 12.56
C TYR A 326 18.42 9.29 12.46
N THR A 327 19.12 9.42 13.57
CA THR A 327 20.50 9.88 13.64
C THR A 327 21.37 8.81 14.29
N GLN A 328 22.61 8.69 13.80
CA GLN A 328 23.62 7.82 14.38
C GLN A 328 24.92 8.59 14.58
N ASP A 329 25.43 8.58 15.81
CA ASP A 329 26.81 8.99 16.11
C ASP A 329 27.76 7.96 15.52
N ILE A 330 28.71 8.41 14.71
CA ILE A 330 29.61 7.52 13.96
C ILE A 330 30.66 6.88 14.89
N GLU A 331 31.14 7.61 15.89
CA GLU A 331 32.19 7.13 16.82
C GLU A 331 31.59 6.22 17.89
N GLU A 332 30.51 6.67 18.55
CA GLU A 332 29.82 5.91 19.60
C GLU A 332 28.92 4.79 19.05
N LYS A 333 28.61 4.80 17.74
CA LYS A 333 27.68 3.89 17.06
C LYS A 333 26.28 3.87 17.69
N ARG A 334 25.90 4.96 18.38
CA ARG A 334 24.61 5.10 19.04
C ARG A 334 23.58 5.68 18.08
N GLU A 335 22.51 4.93 17.86
CA GLU A 335 21.37 5.34 17.06
C GLU A 335 20.25 5.89 17.94
N SER A 336 19.54 6.93 17.44
CA SER A 336 18.33 7.47 18.07
C SER A 336 17.34 7.96 17.02
N VAL A 337 16.05 7.96 17.38
CA VAL A 337 15.00 8.54 16.53
C VAL A 337 15.06 10.06 16.66
N LEU A 338 15.23 10.73 15.53
CA LEU A 338 15.24 12.18 15.43
C LEU A 338 13.81 12.72 15.19
N ILE A 339 13.08 12.15 14.23
CA ILE A 339 11.72 12.53 13.87
C ILE A 339 10.88 11.27 13.74
N ARG A 340 9.73 11.23 14.42
CA ARG A 340 8.72 10.17 14.32
C ARG A 340 7.69 10.54 13.28
N GLY A 341 7.70 9.86 12.13
CA GLY A 341 6.75 10.06 11.03
C GLY A 341 5.46 9.26 11.16
N GLU A 342 4.51 9.53 10.29
CA GLU A 342 3.29 8.74 10.01
C GLU A 342 2.33 8.57 11.20
N ARG A 343 2.42 9.43 12.22
CA ARG A 343 1.58 9.37 13.44
C ARG A 343 0.73 10.61 13.68
N THR A 344 1.03 11.71 13.00
CA THR A 344 0.39 13.01 13.21
C THR A 344 0.08 13.68 11.87
N THR A 345 -0.87 14.59 11.86
CA THR A 345 -1.28 15.37 10.69
C THR A 345 -0.18 16.22 10.05
N ASP A 346 0.83 16.61 10.83
CA ASP A 346 1.97 17.37 10.32
C ASP A 346 3.04 16.49 9.67
N LEU A 347 2.95 15.16 9.83
CA LEU A 347 3.91 14.17 9.39
C LEU A 347 3.17 12.92 8.89
N GLU A 348 2.27 13.09 7.90
CA GLU A 348 1.41 12.01 7.40
C GLU A 348 2.19 10.98 6.60
N SER A 349 3.16 11.40 5.79
CA SER A 349 4.13 10.55 5.10
C SER A 349 5.47 11.25 4.93
N LEU A 350 6.55 10.49 5.05
CA LEU A 350 7.94 10.95 4.84
C LEU A 350 8.52 10.47 3.49
N HIS A 351 7.74 9.82 2.64
CA HIS A 351 8.11 9.35 1.29
C HIS A 351 9.43 8.57 1.25
N PHE A 352 9.49 7.45 1.93
CA PHE A 352 10.69 6.66 2.23
C PHE A 352 11.69 6.49 1.08
N LEU A 353 11.22 6.17 -0.15
CA LEU A 353 12.09 5.93 -1.32
C LEU A 353 12.18 7.13 -2.29
N ARG A 354 11.34 8.15 -2.12
CA ARG A 354 11.13 9.21 -3.14
C ARG A 354 11.64 10.58 -2.74
N THR A 355 12.23 10.73 -1.54
CA THR A 355 12.69 12.02 -1.04
C THR A 355 14.16 11.98 -0.62
N GLY A 356 14.68 13.07 -0.12
CA GLY A 356 16.05 13.19 0.38
C GLY A 356 16.13 14.02 1.64
N LEU A 357 17.30 13.98 2.25
CA LEU A 357 17.68 14.77 3.44
C LEU A 357 18.85 15.68 3.09
N SER A 358 18.88 16.87 3.65
CA SER A 358 20.03 17.77 3.55
C SER A 358 20.20 18.57 4.83
N VAL A 359 21.42 18.62 5.36
CA VAL A 359 21.75 19.43 6.53
C VAL A 359 22.75 20.49 6.12
N ASN A 360 22.52 21.75 6.54
CA ASN A 360 23.47 22.82 6.31
C ASN A 360 24.56 22.88 7.40
N LYS A 361 25.57 23.75 7.23
CA LYS A 361 26.67 23.91 8.19
C LYS A 361 26.22 24.40 9.57
N SER A 362 25.03 24.99 9.69
CA SER A 362 24.45 25.47 10.95
C SER A 362 23.57 24.40 11.64
N GLY A 363 23.57 23.17 11.19
CA GLY A 363 22.78 22.07 11.76
C GLY A 363 21.28 22.18 11.47
N VAL A 364 20.86 22.83 10.40
CA VAL A 364 19.46 22.88 9.99
C VAL A 364 19.18 21.79 8.95
N LEU A 365 18.32 20.84 9.31
CA LEU A 365 17.83 19.77 8.47
C LEU A 365 16.69 20.28 7.60
N ALA A 366 16.78 20.05 6.28
CA ALA A 366 15.72 20.21 5.31
C ALA A 366 15.23 18.82 4.85
N PHE A 367 13.91 18.60 4.86
CA PHE A 367 13.26 17.38 4.37
C PHE A 367 11.86 17.65 3.87
N ALA A 368 11.39 16.84 2.93
CA ALA A 368 10.02 16.89 2.44
C ALA A 368 9.11 15.99 3.28
N VAL A 369 7.86 16.40 3.45
CA VAL A 369 6.84 15.65 4.18
C VAL A 369 5.45 15.94 3.63
N GLN A 370 4.62 14.92 3.54
CA GLN A 370 3.19 15.09 3.24
C GLN A 370 2.45 15.57 4.48
N SER A 371 1.65 16.65 4.31
CA SER A 371 0.71 17.14 5.30
C SER A 371 -0.58 17.54 4.59
N GLY A 372 -1.60 16.71 4.69
CA GLY A 372 -2.85 16.87 3.97
C GLY A 372 -2.71 16.59 2.47
N GLN A 373 -3.15 17.55 1.65
CA GLN A 373 -3.28 17.38 0.19
C GLN A 373 -1.98 17.53 -0.61
N ARG A 374 -0.86 17.89 0.02
CA ARG A 374 0.41 18.18 -0.65
C ARG A 374 1.62 18.01 0.27
N ASP A 375 2.78 17.99 -0.37
CA ASP A 375 4.04 18.06 0.35
C ASP A 375 4.41 19.47 0.76
N MET A 376 5.23 19.53 1.79
CA MET A 376 5.94 20.72 2.22
C MET A 376 7.40 20.40 2.55
N LEU A 377 8.29 21.36 2.34
CA LEU A 377 9.62 21.34 2.96
C LEU A 377 9.52 21.83 4.40
N ARG A 378 10.13 21.09 5.30
CA ARG A 378 10.32 21.51 6.71
C ARG A 378 11.78 21.70 7.02
N LEU A 379 12.07 22.74 7.78
CA LEU A 379 13.40 23.05 8.30
C LEU A 379 13.38 22.88 9.80
N ILE A 380 14.28 22.04 10.32
CA ILE A 380 14.41 21.79 11.76
C ILE A 380 15.86 21.99 12.18
N ASN A 381 16.07 22.80 13.19
CA ASN A 381 17.38 22.91 13.82
C ASN A 381 17.61 21.64 14.68
N LEU A 382 18.70 20.94 14.43
CA LEU A 382 18.98 19.63 15.03
C LEU A 382 19.35 19.71 16.52
N GLU A 383 19.90 20.81 16.97
CA GLU A 383 20.25 20.99 18.40
C GLU A 383 19.04 21.37 19.23
N THR A 384 18.24 22.34 18.76
CA THR A 384 17.07 22.84 19.50
C THR A 384 15.80 22.06 19.25
N GLN A 385 15.78 21.19 18.22
CA GLN A 385 14.60 20.43 17.75
C GLN A 385 13.43 21.33 17.31
N GLN A 386 13.67 22.62 17.08
CA GLN A 386 12.65 23.58 16.68
C GLN A 386 12.53 23.68 15.17
N THR A 387 11.31 23.84 14.68
CA THR A 387 11.05 24.18 13.27
C THR A 387 11.48 25.61 13.01
N THR A 388 12.41 25.81 12.08
CA THR A 388 12.96 27.13 11.71
C THR A 388 12.36 27.69 10.43
N GLY A 389 11.69 26.86 9.63
CA GLY A 389 11.04 27.26 8.39
C GLY A 389 10.14 26.18 7.80
N LYS A 390 9.19 26.60 6.96
CA LYS A 390 8.30 25.74 6.19
C LYS A 390 8.09 26.37 4.80
N PHE A 391 8.08 25.54 3.76
CA PHE A 391 7.72 25.95 2.42
C PHE A 391 6.65 25.04 1.87
N SER A 392 5.61 25.61 1.29
CA SER A 392 4.62 24.90 0.48
C SER A 392 4.10 25.83 -0.61
N HIS A 393 3.71 25.31 -1.74
CA HIS A 393 3.20 26.11 -2.83
C HIS A 393 1.90 25.52 -3.38
N PRO A 394 0.85 26.34 -3.65
CA PRO A 394 -0.47 25.83 -4.08
C PRO A 394 -0.46 24.98 -5.34
N ARG A 395 0.50 25.17 -6.23
CA ARG A 395 0.61 24.44 -7.49
C ARG A 395 1.51 23.20 -7.41
N LEU A 396 2.16 22.94 -6.28
CA LEU A 396 3.04 21.80 -6.09
C LEU A 396 2.34 20.73 -5.27
N VAL A 397 2.42 19.50 -5.72
CA VAL A 397 1.79 18.34 -5.09
C VAL A 397 2.82 17.51 -4.34
N MET A 398 3.99 17.28 -4.96
CA MET A 398 5.06 16.47 -4.40
C MET A 398 6.38 17.25 -4.43
N ILE A 399 7.21 17.08 -3.40
CA ILE A 399 8.54 17.69 -3.28
C ILE A 399 9.57 16.59 -3.02
N ARG A 400 10.72 16.64 -3.75
CA ARG A 400 11.76 15.60 -3.68
C ARG A 400 13.16 16.23 -3.55
N SER A 401 14.09 15.45 -3.01
CA SER A 401 15.54 15.67 -3.04
C SER A 401 16.00 17.08 -2.69
N PRO A 402 15.57 17.69 -1.56
CA PRO A 402 16.04 19.01 -1.17
C PRO A 402 17.55 18.98 -0.88
N LYS A 403 18.29 20.01 -1.35
CA LYS A 403 19.71 20.21 -1.09
C LYS A 403 20.02 21.66 -0.76
N TRP A 404 20.70 21.86 0.38
CA TRP A 404 21.22 23.16 0.79
C TRP A 404 22.36 23.62 -0.11
N SER A 405 22.41 24.94 -0.40
CA SER A 405 23.61 25.54 -0.99
C SER A 405 24.79 25.48 -0.01
N PRO A 406 26.05 25.54 -0.48
CA PRO A 406 27.26 25.56 0.36
C PRO A 406 27.26 26.65 1.43
N SER A 407 26.67 27.82 1.14
CA SER A 407 26.50 28.92 2.11
C SER A 407 25.39 28.66 3.14
N GLY A 408 24.49 27.71 2.87
CA GLY A 408 23.31 27.42 3.70
C GLY A 408 22.20 28.49 3.59
N LYS A 409 22.19 29.29 2.54
CA LYS A 409 21.19 30.36 2.33
C LYS A 409 20.02 29.96 1.44
N GLN A 410 20.21 28.97 0.55
CA GLN A 410 19.27 28.55 -0.46
C GLN A 410 19.10 27.03 -0.44
N ILE A 411 17.93 26.57 -0.92
CA ILE A 411 17.63 25.15 -1.10
C ILE A 411 17.17 24.94 -2.54
N VAL A 412 17.84 24.06 -3.28
CA VAL A 412 17.36 23.54 -4.54
C VAL A 412 16.63 22.23 -4.30
N PHE A 413 15.53 22.00 -5.01
CA PHE A 413 14.73 20.77 -4.90
C PHE A 413 13.98 20.49 -6.19
N SER A 414 13.56 19.26 -6.40
CA SER A 414 12.64 18.86 -7.45
C SER A 414 11.21 18.85 -6.91
N ALA A 415 10.24 19.26 -7.72
CA ALA A 415 8.85 19.21 -7.34
C ALA A 415 7.93 18.90 -8.52
N GLN A 416 6.88 18.13 -8.25
CA GLN A 416 5.83 17.81 -9.21
C GLN A 416 4.65 18.76 -9.05
N ASN A 417 4.19 19.31 -10.16
CA ASN A 417 3.02 20.18 -10.21
C ASN A 417 1.70 19.38 -10.40
N TYR A 418 0.55 20.09 -10.42
CA TYR A 418 -0.78 19.49 -10.63
C TYR A 418 -0.97 18.82 -12.00
N ASP A 419 -0.19 19.21 -13.00
CA ASP A 419 -0.23 18.63 -14.34
C ASP A 419 0.70 17.41 -14.48
N GLY A 420 1.41 17.06 -13.37
CA GLY A 420 2.29 15.90 -13.31
C GLY A 420 3.73 16.17 -13.75
N GLN A 421 4.07 17.38 -14.17
CA GLN A 421 5.44 17.74 -14.58
C GLN A 421 6.34 17.86 -13.35
N SER A 422 7.57 17.39 -13.48
CA SER A 422 8.59 17.34 -12.42
C SER A 422 9.75 18.27 -12.78
N ASP A 423 9.82 19.42 -12.12
CA ASP A 423 10.75 20.51 -12.41
C ASP A 423 11.62 20.85 -11.21
N LEU A 424 12.72 21.58 -11.45
CA LEU A 424 13.62 22.12 -10.43
C LEU A 424 13.13 23.47 -9.92
N TYR A 425 13.27 23.64 -8.61
CA TYR A 425 12.92 24.86 -7.88
C TYR A 425 14.06 25.28 -6.97
N LEU A 426 14.21 26.60 -6.79
CA LEU A 426 15.13 27.21 -5.85
C LEU A 426 14.33 28.01 -4.82
N TRP A 427 14.54 27.75 -3.52
CA TRP A 427 13.90 28.48 -2.43
C TRP A 427 14.94 29.14 -1.53
N GLN A 428 14.67 30.38 -1.15
CA GLN A 428 15.47 31.16 -0.20
C GLN A 428 14.66 31.35 1.10
N PRO A 429 14.91 30.56 2.17
CA PRO A 429 14.09 30.59 3.39
C PRO A 429 14.02 31.95 4.09
N SER A 430 15.08 32.76 4.02
CA SER A 430 15.14 34.06 4.70
C SER A 430 14.19 35.13 4.14
N THR A 431 13.86 35.04 2.85
CA THR A 431 12.96 35.95 2.12
C THR A 431 11.65 35.32 1.72
N ASP A 432 11.52 34.00 1.92
CA ASP A 432 10.45 33.15 1.44
C ASP A 432 10.24 33.24 -0.08
N TYR A 433 11.31 33.54 -0.81
CA TYR A 433 11.30 33.68 -2.26
C TYR A 433 11.64 32.34 -2.92
N ALA A 434 10.77 31.90 -3.84
CA ALA A 434 10.99 30.68 -4.61
C ALA A 434 10.84 30.95 -6.12
N ILE A 435 11.71 30.36 -6.92
CA ILE A 435 11.67 30.41 -8.38
C ILE A 435 11.69 29.00 -8.97
N GLN A 436 10.98 28.84 -10.08
CA GLN A 436 11.05 27.65 -10.94
C GLN A 436 12.23 27.80 -11.89
N LEU A 437 13.14 26.81 -11.89
CA LEU A 437 14.34 26.81 -12.71
C LEU A 437 14.09 26.19 -14.08
N THR A 438 13.46 25.03 -14.14
CA THR A 438 13.03 24.34 -15.36
C THR A 438 11.50 24.36 -15.50
N ASN A 439 10.97 24.25 -16.71
CA ASN A 439 9.52 24.22 -16.97
C ASN A 439 9.28 23.52 -18.31
N ASP A 440 9.36 22.21 -18.30
CA ASP A 440 9.23 21.38 -19.50
C ASP A 440 8.65 19.98 -19.16
N MET A 441 8.72 19.04 -20.09
CA MET A 441 8.12 17.72 -19.96
C MET A 441 9.08 16.66 -19.41
N TYR A 442 10.32 17.01 -19.17
CA TYR A 442 11.34 16.10 -18.66
C TYR A 442 11.24 15.94 -17.15
N ASP A 443 11.60 14.76 -16.64
CA ASP A 443 11.66 14.48 -15.20
C ASP A 443 13.00 14.97 -14.62
N ASP A 444 13.03 16.19 -14.13
CA ASP A 444 14.21 16.79 -13.52
C ASP A 444 14.26 16.50 -12.03
N VAL A 445 15.26 15.71 -11.61
CA VAL A 445 15.37 15.20 -10.23
C VAL A 445 16.77 15.28 -9.68
N ASP A 446 16.90 15.05 -8.37
CA ASP A 446 18.14 14.93 -7.62
C ASP A 446 19.14 16.09 -7.80
N PRO A 447 18.71 17.37 -7.68
CA PRO A 447 19.62 18.48 -7.85
C PRO A 447 20.65 18.58 -6.72
N CYS A 448 21.86 19.03 -7.04
CA CYS A 448 22.87 19.43 -6.05
C CYS A 448 23.66 20.65 -6.53
N PHE A 449 24.10 21.50 -5.58
CA PHE A 449 24.95 22.63 -5.89
C PHE A 449 26.40 22.20 -6.11
N THR A 450 27.14 22.94 -6.93
CA THR A 450 28.61 22.96 -6.91
C THR A 450 29.11 23.97 -5.85
N ASP A 451 30.43 24.22 -5.76
CA ASP A 451 30.98 25.30 -4.92
C ASP A 451 30.59 26.68 -5.43
N ASP A 452 30.42 26.83 -6.75
CA ASP A 452 29.78 27.99 -7.36
C ASP A 452 28.26 27.83 -7.20
N GLU A 453 27.66 28.62 -6.30
CA GLU A 453 26.23 28.54 -6.02
C GLU A 453 25.34 28.98 -7.19
N ASP A 454 25.91 29.51 -8.28
CA ASP A 454 25.21 29.76 -9.55
C ASP A 454 25.14 28.52 -10.45
N MET A 455 25.79 27.41 -10.04
CA MET A 455 25.82 26.17 -10.80
C MET A 455 25.20 25.01 -10.02
N ILE A 456 24.27 24.27 -10.65
CA ILE A 456 23.68 23.06 -10.13
C ILE A 456 23.86 21.88 -11.07
N ILE A 457 23.97 20.69 -10.50
CA ILE A 457 23.98 19.40 -11.22
C ILE A 457 22.70 18.68 -10.88
N PHE A 458 22.07 18.04 -11.85
CA PHE A 458 20.83 17.30 -11.67
C PHE A 458 20.75 16.10 -12.61
N SER A 459 19.84 15.19 -12.35
CA SER A 459 19.52 14.06 -13.20
C SER A 459 18.24 14.34 -13.98
N SER A 460 18.19 13.97 -15.27
CA SER A 460 17.00 14.16 -16.10
C SER A 460 16.94 13.11 -17.21
N ASP A 461 15.72 12.80 -17.65
CA ASP A 461 15.44 11.94 -18.81
C ASP A 461 15.47 12.71 -20.15
N ARG A 462 15.91 13.99 -20.17
CA ARG A 462 16.05 14.83 -21.38
C ARG A 462 17.13 14.38 -22.34
N GLY A 463 17.90 13.33 -21.99
CA GLY A 463 18.92 12.73 -22.84
C GLY A 463 18.36 11.94 -24.01
N THR A 464 19.23 11.52 -24.95
CA THR A 464 18.84 10.81 -26.19
C THR A 464 18.00 9.53 -25.91
N TRP A 465 18.28 8.87 -24.78
CA TRP A 465 17.66 7.58 -24.39
C TRP A 465 16.64 7.68 -23.26
N GLY A 466 16.14 8.92 -23.00
CA GLY A 466 15.24 9.16 -21.88
C GLY A 466 13.92 8.40 -21.96
N LEU A 467 13.31 8.29 -23.15
CA LEU A 467 12.09 7.50 -23.36
C LEU A 467 12.31 5.99 -23.18
N GLU A 468 13.54 5.52 -23.22
CA GLU A 468 13.95 4.11 -23.00
C GLU A 468 14.40 3.85 -21.55
N GLY A 469 14.27 4.86 -20.66
CA GLY A 469 14.53 4.74 -19.24
C GLY A 469 15.92 5.16 -18.77
N ALA A 470 16.76 5.70 -19.67
CA ALA A 470 18.04 6.26 -19.28
C ALA A 470 17.87 7.68 -18.74
N ALA A 471 18.40 7.92 -17.55
CA ALA A 471 18.54 9.28 -17.03
C ALA A 471 20.00 9.73 -17.19
N ASP A 472 20.19 10.98 -17.58
CA ASP A 472 21.51 11.58 -17.76
C ASP A 472 21.77 12.69 -16.75
N LEU A 473 23.04 12.99 -16.51
CA LEU A 473 23.48 14.10 -15.67
C LEU A 473 23.61 15.38 -16.49
N PHE A 474 23.14 16.47 -15.93
CA PHE A 474 23.19 17.80 -16.51
C PHE A 474 23.80 18.81 -15.55
N LEU A 475 24.44 19.83 -16.12
CA LEU A 475 24.91 21.02 -15.43
C LEU A 475 24.04 22.21 -15.86
N MET A 476 23.53 23.00 -14.92
CA MET A 476 22.76 24.21 -15.20
C MET A 476 23.39 25.42 -14.53
N ARG A 477 23.45 26.54 -15.24
CA ARG A 477 23.71 27.86 -14.66
C ARG A 477 22.42 28.52 -14.26
N ILE A 478 22.22 28.79 -12.99
CA ILE A 478 20.97 29.33 -12.45
C ILE A 478 20.64 30.70 -13.04
N SER A 479 21.65 31.60 -13.14
CA SER A 479 21.46 32.98 -13.62
C SER A 479 21.04 33.08 -15.09
N THR A 480 21.53 32.20 -15.96
CA THR A 480 21.23 32.19 -17.40
C THR A 480 20.23 31.12 -17.82
N LYS A 481 20.01 30.12 -16.94
CA LYS A 481 19.22 28.89 -17.22
C LYS A 481 19.78 28.06 -18.39
N GLU A 482 21.06 28.20 -18.71
CA GLU A 482 21.72 27.36 -19.70
C GLU A 482 22.01 25.99 -19.12
N ILE A 483 21.73 24.93 -19.89
CA ILE A 483 21.89 23.52 -19.51
C ILE A 483 22.91 22.85 -20.44
N TRP A 484 23.80 22.04 -19.88
CA TRP A 484 24.79 21.26 -20.60
C TRP A 484 24.73 19.79 -20.16
N PHE A 485 24.94 18.88 -21.14
CA PHE A 485 25.12 17.47 -20.86
C PHE A 485 26.44 17.20 -20.10
N LEU A 486 26.38 16.41 -19.06
CA LEU A 486 27.54 15.79 -18.41
C LEU A 486 27.68 14.32 -18.80
N THR A 487 26.53 13.63 -19.04
CA THR A 487 26.42 12.30 -19.62
C THR A 487 25.42 12.34 -20.77
N ASN A 488 25.53 11.45 -21.75
CA ASN A 488 24.54 11.23 -22.80
C ASN A 488 24.71 9.82 -23.34
N ASP A 489 24.16 8.85 -22.63
CA ASP A 489 24.31 7.44 -22.95
C ASP A 489 23.04 6.64 -22.58
N LYS A 490 23.02 5.34 -22.92
CA LYS A 490 21.88 4.45 -22.72
C LYS A 490 21.70 3.93 -21.29
N TYR A 491 22.54 4.38 -20.36
CA TYR A 491 22.52 3.95 -18.97
C TYR A 491 21.84 4.98 -18.08
N SER A 492 21.27 4.54 -16.98
CA SER A 492 20.65 5.45 -16.02
C SER A 492 21.71 6.03 -15.08
N ASN A 493 21.91 7.36 -15.14
CA ASN A 493 22.87 8.11 -14.34
C ASN A 493 22.10 9.05 -13.39
N THR A 494 22.10 8.73 -12.08
CA THR A 494 21.22 9.37 -11.08
C THR A 494 21.98 9.75 -9.81
N LYS A 495 21.31 10.49 -8.92
CA LYS A 495 21.81 10.83 -7.57
C LYS A 495 23.17 11.54 -7.57
N PRO A 496 23.42 12.57 -8.39
CA PRO A 496 24.67 13.27 -8.38
C PRO A 496 24.95 13.93 -7.02
N THR A 497 26.19 13.83 -6.57
CA THR A 497 26.66 14.48 -5.36
C THR A 497 28.02 15.10 -5.60
N TYR A 498 28.12 16.39 -5.34
CA TYR A 498 29.36 17.14 -5.56
C TYR A 498 30.29 17.05 -4.36
N SER A 499 31.59 16.92 -4.62
CA SER A 499 32.64 16.93 -3.64
C SER A 499 33.70 17.98 -3.99
N ALA A 500 33.90 18.95 -3.12
CA ALA A 500 34.82 20.07 -3.23
C ALA A 500 36.32 19.69 -3.03
N ASN A 501 36.68 18.45 -3.31
CA ASN A 501 38.10 18.06 -3.25
C ASN A 501 38.91 18.71 -4.38
N LYS A 502 40.24 18.58 -4.36
CA LYS A 502 41.17 19.24 -5.32
C LYS A 502 40.87 19.01 -6.82
N GLN A 503 39.97 18.10 -7.17
CA GLN A 503 39.61 17.75 -8.55
C GLN A 503 38.15 18.02 -8.86
N HIS A 504 37.36 18.60 -7.98
CA HIS A 504 35.91 18.91 -8.18
C HIS A 504 35.16 17.70 -8.73
N HIS A 505 35.17 16.58 -7.97
CA HIS A 505 34.49 15.36 -8.39
C HIS A 505 32.98 15.40 -8.14
N ILE A 506 32.23 14.89 -9.13
CA ILE A 506 30.85 14.45 -8.97
C ILE A 506 30.88 12.93 -8.75
N TYR A 507 30.26 12.45 -7.69
CA TYR A 507 29.90 11.05 -7.52
C TYR A 507 28.44 10.86 -7.89
N TYR A 508 28.11 9.77 -8.58
CA TYR A 508 26.75 9.47 -9.02
C TYR A 508 26.53 7.96 -9.11
N ILE A 509 25.29 7.54 -9.21
CA ILE A 509 24.89 6.14 -9.39
C ILE A 509 24.65 5.89 -10.87
N SER A 510 25.25 4.80 -11.40
CA SER A 510 25.01 4.37 -12.78
C SER A 510 24.90 2.85 -12.84
N ASP A 511 24.00 2.36 -13.69
CA ASP A 511 23.77 0.94 -13.96
C ASP A 511 24.60 0.42 -15.15
N ARG A 512 25.58 1.18 -15.61
CA ARG A 512 26.49 0.89 -16.73
C ARG A 512 27.23 -0.45 -16.57
N SER A 513 27.42 -0.92 -15.34
CA SER A 513 28.01 -2.22 -15.02
C SER A 513 26.98 -3.37 -14.91
N GLY A 514 25.73 -3.14 -15.29
CA GLY A 514 24.63 -4.14 -15.18
C GLY A 514 23.80 -4.03 -13.92
N THR A 515 24.40 -3.56 -12.82
CA THR A 515 23.71 -3.18 -11.57
C THR A 515 24.11 -1.76 -11.17
N PRO A 516 23.25 -1.03 -10.42
CA PRO A 516 23.56 0.33 -9.98
C PRO A 516 24.81 0.36 -9.10
N ASN A 517 25.82 1.10 -9.51
CA ASN A 517 27.10 1.24 -8.82
C ASN A 517 27.54 2.71 -8.78
N VAL A 518 28.53 3.02 -7.90
CA VAL A 518 29.08 4.37 -7.79
C VAL A 518 30.09 4.62 -8.89
N TRP A 519 29.88 5.72 -9.59
CA TRP A 519 30.78 6.28 -10.60
C TRP A 519 31.19 7.69 -10.20
N SER A 520 32.25 8.21 -10.80
CA SER A 520 32.70 9.59 -10.62
C SER A 520 33.07 10.26 -11.94
N LEU A 521 32.88 11.58 -11.96
CA LEU A 521 33.21 12.48 -13.05
C LEU A 521 34.00 13.66 -12.49
N SER A 522 35.07 14.14 -13.17
CA SER A 522 35.80 15.35 -12.80
C SER A 522 35.29 16.55 -13.54
N LEU A 523 34.99 17.66 -12.83
CA LEU A 523 34.54 18.93 -13.39
C LEU A 523 35.69 19.91 -13.66
N SER A 524 36.91 19.65 -13.24
CA SER A 524 38.06 20.60 -13.33
C SER A 524 38.27 21.18 -14.72
N ASN A 525 38.06 20.37 -15.76
CA ASN A 525 38.27 20.78 -17.15
C ASN A 525 37.01 21.45 -17.75
N ILE A 526 35.85 21.40 -17.07
CA ILE A 526 34.56 21.89 -17.56
C ILE A 526 34.37 23.36 -17.17
N ILE A 527 34.77 23.72 -15.95
CA ILE A 527 34.59 25.07 -15.38
C ILE A 527 35.61 26.05 -15.95
N ASP A 528 36.84 25.64 -16.17
CA ASP A 528 37.96 26.52 -16.57
C ASP A 528 37.96 26.93 -18.05
N GLN A 529 37.28 26.22 -18.95
CA GLN A 529 37.39 26.45 -20.41
C GLN A 529 36.11 27.01 -21.07
N HIS A 530 35.05 27.34 -20.36
CA HIS A 530 33.79 27.86 -20.90
C HIS A 530 33.10 26.96 -21.95
N ALA A 531 33.73 25.85 -22.35
CA ALA A 531 33.19 24.79 -23.20
C ALA A 531 33.81 23.46 -22.82
N PRO A 532 33.14 22.56 -22.15
CA PRO A 532 33.68 21.29 -21.75
C PRO A 532 33.87 20.39 -22.97
N ASN A 533 35.08 19.88 -23.14
CA ASN A 533 35.44 19.06 -24.32
C ASN A 533 35.30 17.56 -24.10
N PHE A 534 35.53 17.04 -22.88
CA PHE A 534 35.44 15.61 -22.58
C PHE A 534 35.14 15.35 -21.10
N ALA A 535 34.25 14.39 -20.82
CA ALA A 535 33.99 13.87 -19.49
C ALA A 535 34.71 12.52 -19.32
N HIS A 536 35.53 12.40 -18.24
CA HIS A 536 36.13 11.15 -17.87
C HIS A 536 35.34 10.47 -16.76
N HIS A 537 34.63 9.40 -17.10
CA HIS A 537 33.87 8.59 -16.16
C HIS A 537 34.78 7.51 -15.55
N LYS A 538 34.77 7.43 -14.23
CA LYS A 538 35.55 6.42 -13.52
C LYS A 538 34.62 5.60 -12.63
N GLN A 539 34.69 4.28 -12.77
CA GLN A 539 33.98 3.38 -11.86
C GLN A 539 34.67 3.38 -10.48
N ILE A 540 33.91 3.63 -9.43
CA ILE A 540 34.40 3.66 -8.04
C ILE A 540 34.08 2.37 -7.32
N THR A 541 32.93 1.76 -7.60
CA THR A 541 32.52 0.47 -7.05
C THR A 541 32.19 -0.51 -8.16
N ALA A 542 32.47 -1.79 -7.95
CA ALA A 542 32.02 -2.90 -8.78
C ALA A 542 31.36 -3.93 -7.86
N LEU A 543 30.30 -3.50 -7.16
CA LEU A 543 29.57 -4.36 -6.24
C LEU A 543 28.58 -5.22 -7.00
N HIS A 544 28.47 -6.46 -6.59
CA HIS A 544 27.65 -7.47 -7.26
C HIS A 544 26.14 -7.20 -7.15
N THR A 545 25.71 -6.60 -6.05
CA THR A 545 24.32 -6.13 -5.84
C THR A 545 24.19 -4.68 -6.32
N GLY A 546 23.50 -3.80 -5.60
CA GLY A 546 23.30 -2.42 -6.06
C GLY A 546 23.49 -1.38 -4.98
N VAL A 547 23.84 -0.16 -5.41
CA VAL A 547 23.95 1.04 -4.59
C VAL A 547 22.82 1.99 -4.95
N LEU A 548 22.07 2.48 -3.94
CA LEU A 548 20.95 3.42 -4.15
C LEU A 548 21.35 4.88 -3.96
N ASP A 549 22.21 5.19 -2.99
CA ASP A 549 22.64 6.55 -2.66
C ASP A 549 24.13 6.61 -2.41
N VAL A 550 24.75 7.76 -2.70
CA VAL A 550 26.14 8.05 -2.41
C VAL A 550 26.31 9.45 -1.82
N VAL A 551 27.08 9.56 -0.74
CA VAL A 551 27.43 10.84 -0.10
C VAL A 551 28.94 10.84 0.21
N PRO A 552 29.71 11.89 -0.13
CA PRO A 552 31.07 12.04 0.34
C PRO A 552 31.13 11.96 1.87
N PHE A 553 32.03 11.12 2.40
CA PHE A 553 32.15 10.87 3.83
C PHE A 553 33.45 11.50 4.36
N LEU A 554 34.23 10.79 5.11
CA LEU A 554 35.58 11.24 5.53
C LEU A 554 36.52 11.34 4.34
N LYS A 555 37.72 11.90 4.54
CA LYS A 555 38.72 11.96 3.48
C LYS A 555 38.91 10.58 2.85
N ASP A 556 38.78 10.52 1.54
CA ASP A 556 38.93 9.29 0.75
C ASP A 556 37.94 8.14 1.08
N SER A 557 36.75 8.47 1.58
CA SER A 557 35.66 7.49 1.79
C SER A 557 34.30 8.04 1.40
N LEU A 558 33.36 7.12 1.13
CA LEU A 558 31.97 7.40 0.76
C LEU A 558 31.04 6.70 1.75
N LEU A 559 29.93 7.34 2.05
CA LEU A 559 28.77 6.74 2.69
C LEU A 559 27.79 6.34 1.60
N VAL A 560 27.41 5.07 1.55
CA VAL A 560 26.53 4.54 0.52
C VAL A 560 25.36 3.80 1.13
N THR A 561 24.22 3.81 0.43
CA THR A 561 23.09 2.92 0.67
C THR A 561 23.27 1.71 -0.23
N LEU A 562 23.57 0.55 0.37
CA LEU A 562 23.81 -0.70 -0.32
C LEU A 562 22.62 -1.63 -0.19
N PHE A 563 22.22 -2.28 -1.29
CA PHE A 563 21.23 -3.35 -1.27
C PHE A 563 21.90 -4.68 -0.89
N GLN A 564 21.43 -5.30 0.17
CA GLN A 564 21.93 -6.58 0.66
C GLN A 564 20.90 -7.29 1.51
N LYS A 565 20.71 -8.61 1.34
CA LYS A 565 19.75 -9.45 2.08
C LYS A 565 18.33 -8.89 2.01
N TYR A 566 17.93 -8.55 0.81
CA TYR A 566 16.62 -7.96 0.53
C TYR A 566 16.33 -6.70 1.37
N SER A 567 17.35 -5.90 1.66
CA SER A 567 17.22 -4.68 2.44
C SER A 567 18.27 -3.64 2.05
N PHE A 568 17.99 -2.38 2.31
CA PHE A 568 18.92 -1.27 2.13
C PHE A 568 19.62 -0.96 3.44
N GLN A 569 20.97 -0.94 3.42
CA GLN A 569 21.80 -0.68 4.58
C GLN A 569 22.87 0.38 4.29
N LEU A 570 23.16 1.21 5.28
CA LEU A 570 24.22 2.19 5.18
C LEU A 570 25.58 1.53 5.41
N HIS A 571 26.53 1.84 4.51
CA HIS A 571 27.90 1.35 4.56
C HIS A 571 28.89 2.47 4.31
N GLN A 572 30.04 2.38 4.97
CA GLN A 572 31.21 3.18 4.66
C GLN A 572 32.11 2.42 3.69
N LEU A 573 32.50 3.07 2.61
CA LEU A 573 33.40 2.57 1.57
C LEU A 573 34.66 3.43 1.50
N ALA A 574 35.84 2.80 1.47
CA ALA A 574 37.07 3.48 1.12
C ALA A 574 37.18 3.63 -0.41
N VAL A 575 37.47 4.84 -0.89
CA VAL A 575 37.70 5.09 -2.32
C VAL A 575 39.08 4.54 -2.67
N SER A 576 39.14 3.33 -3.27
CA SER A 576 40.39 2.76 -3.72
C SER A 576 40.71 3.17 -5.16
N SER A 577 41.96 3.54 -5.45
CA SER A 577 42.44 3.95 -6.78
C SER A 577 42.55 2.81 -7.81
N ARG A 578 42.00 1.61 -7.50
CA ARG A 578 42.32 0.36 -8.22
C ARG A 578 41.31 -0.06 -9.30
N LEU A 579 40.22 0.66 -9.50
CA LEU A 579 39.21 0.28 -10.50
C LEU A 579 39.49 0.99 -11.84
N SER A 580 39.25 0.28 -12.93
CA SER A 580 39.52 0.70 -14.30
C SER A 580 38.86 2.04 -14.65
N SER A 581 39.66 2.95 -15.29
CA SER A 581 39.06 4.13 -15.94
C SER A 581 38.51 3.72 -17.29
N VAL A 582 37.18 3.86 -17.48
CA VAL A 582 36.61 3.83 -18.82
C VAL A 582 36.66 5.26 -19.35
N VAL A 583 37.41 5.47 -20.42
CA VAL A 583 37.42 6.73 -21.16
C VAL A 583 36.23 6.68 -22.12
N ASP A 584 35.13 7.30 -21.75
CA ASP A 584 34.03 7.56 -22.69
C ASP A 584 34.26 8.95 -23.30
N SER A 585 34.39 9.01 -24.61
CA SER A 585 34.71 10.23 -25.38
C SER A 585 33.45 11.07 -25.64
N ASN A 586 32.53 11.17 -24.71
CA ASN A 586 31.33 11.95 -24.89
C ASN A 586 31.66 13.45 -24.75
N LEU A 587 31.43 14.19 -25.83
CA LEU A 587 31.48 15.65 -25.86
C LEU A 587 30.41 16.23 -24.94
N VAL A 588 30.79 17.12 -24.03
CA VAL A 588 29.84 17.93 -23.30
C VAL A 588 29.34 18.99 -24.26
N THR A 589 28.14 18.83 -24.74
CA THR A 589 27.48 19.75 -25.70
C THR A 589 26.35 20.50 -25.00
N LYS A 590 26.01 21.67 -25.56
CA LYS A 590 24.81 22.37 -25.15
C LYS A 590 23.59 21.51 -25.46
N GLU A 591 22.61 21.52 -24.55
CA GLU A 591 21.37 20.77 -24.70
C GLU A 591 20.72 21.05 -26.05
N SER A 592 20.37 20.01 -26.77
CA SER A 592 19.38 20.02 -27.85
C SER A 592 18.29 19.02 -27.43
N ALA A 593 17.00 19.41 -27.50
CA ALA A 593 15.89 18.54 -27.15
C ALA A 593 15.85 17.32 -28.09
N PRO A 594 16.35 16.13 -27.67
CA PRO A 594 16.56 15.00 -28.58
C PRO A 594 15.26 14.24 -28.84
N TRP A 595 14.26 14.39 -28.01
CA TRP A 595 12.96 13.76 -28.17
C TRP A 595 11.80 14.68 -27.73
N THR A 596 10.63 14.40 -28.26
CA THR A 596 9.37 15.05 -27.87
C THR A 596 8.38 14.01 -27.39
N VAL A 597 7.47 14.42 -26.53
CA VAL A 597 6.44 13.51 -26.02
C VAL A 597 5.62 12.97 -27.19
N PRO A 598 5.56 11.64 -27.37
CA PRO A 598 4.68 11.05 -28.35
C PRO A 598 3.23 11.45 -28.05
N ALA A 599 2.50 11.81 -29.07
CA ALA A 599 1.08 12.11 -28.91
C ALA A 599 0.29 11.33 -29.95
N ALA A 600 -0.83 10.75 -29.52
CA ALA A 600 -1.79 10.24 -30.49
C ALA A 600 -2.09 11.36 -31.48
N SER A 601 -1.75 11.17 -32.75
CA SER A 601 -2.18 12.09 -33.80
C SER A 601 -3.70 12.24 -33.66
N ALA A 602 -4.24 13.44 -33.93
CA ALA A 602 -5.68 13.68 -33.96
C ALA A 602 -6.31 12.76 -35.04
N SER A 603 -6.38 11.49 -34.78
CA SER A 603 -7.16 10.52 -35.56
C SER A 603 -8.60 10.99 -35.47
N PRO A 604 -9.38 10.93 -36.57
CA PRO A 604 -10.81 11.26 -36.54
C PRO A 604 -11.60 10.44 -35.51
N THR A 605 -11.01 9.37 -34.96
CA THR A 605 -11.58 8.49 -33.94
C THR A 605 -11.42 9.04 -32.52
N VAL A 606 -10.40 9.87 -32.23
CA VAL A 606 -10.15 10.42 -30.87
C VAL A 606 -11.17 11.51 -30.54
N LYS A 607 -12.00 11.28 -29.53
CA LYS A 607 -13.02 12.21 -29.05
C LYS A 607 -12.80 12.54 -27.57
N VAL A 608 -12.83 13.81 -27.23
CA VAL A 608 -12.78 14.28 -25.83
C VAL A 608 -14.14 14.86 -25.47
N ALA A 609 -14.69 14.43 -24.35
CA ALA A 609 -15.98 14.88 -23.82
C ALA A 609 -15.96 14.99 -22.29
N PRO A 610 -16.79 15.85 -21.69
CA PRO A 610 -16.98 15.85 -20.25
C PRO A 610 -17.48 14.49 -19.76
N TYR A 611 -16.97 14.03 -18.62
CA TYR A 611 -17.44 12.82 -17.99
C TYR A 611 -18.94 12.91 -17.66
N ARG A 612 -19.69 11.90 -18.04
CA ARG A 612 -21.12 11.75 -17.71
C ARG A 612 -21.30 10.55 -16.83
N LEU A 613 -21.99 10.74 -15.72
CA LEU A 613 -22.30 9.69 -14.76
C LEU A 613 -23.12 8.57 -15.42
N LYS A 614 -22.57 7.37 -15.41
CA LYS A 614 -23.25 6.12 -15.82
C LYS A 614 -23.03 5.10 -14.73
N TYR A 615 -24.08 4.35 -14.39
CA TYR A 615 -24.03 3.28 -13.40
C TYR A 615 -23.93 1.94 -14.10
N ASN A 616 -23.00 1.11 -13.64
CA ASN A 616 -22.80 -0.27 -14.09
C ASN A 616 -22.84 -1.20 -12.88
N LEU A 617 -23.14 -2.47 -13.13
CA LEU A 617 -23.16 -3.51 -12.11
C LEU A 617 -21.75 -3.69 -11.53
N ASP A 618 -21.63 -3.73 -10.18
CA ASP A 618 -20.43 -4.14 -9.48
C ASP A 618 -20.50 -5.64 -9.18
N PHE A 619 -21.54 -6.04 -8.49
CA PHE A 619 -21.80 -7.44 -8.20
C PHE A 619 -23.29 -7.69 -7.95
N ALA A 620 -23.70 -8.92 -8.23
CA ALA A 620 -24.97 -9.48 -7.82
C ALA A 620 -24.68 -10.83 -7.15
N GLN A 621 -24.97 -10.94 -5.88
CA GLN A 621 -24.66 -12.12 -5.08
C GLN A 621 -25.93 -12.61 -4.39
N THR A 622 -26.17 -13.92 -4.47
CA THR A 622 -27.18 -14.59 -3.66
C THR A 622 -26.50 -15.41 -2.58
N ALA A 623 -27.07 -15.39 -1.38
CA ALA A 623 -26.60 -16.18 -0.26
C ALA A 623 -27.77 -16.91 0.40
N VAL A 624 -27.55 -18.16 0.79
CA VAL A 624 -28.44 -18.94 1.65
C VAL A 624 -27.64 -19.36 2.87
N ALA A 625 -28.09 -19.01 4.05
CA ALA A 625 -27.49 -19.41 5.31
C ALA A 625 -28.52 -20.15 6.16
N TYR A 626 -28.05 -21.06 6.99
CA TYR A 626 -28.86 -21.72 8.02
C TYR A 626 -28.44 -21.24 9.39
N ASP A 627 -29.37 -20.61 10.12
CA ASP A 627 -29.21 -20.28 11.52
C ASP A 627 -29.92 -21.31 12.39
N PRO A 628 -29.25 -21.90 13.40
CA PRO A 628 -29.87 -22.92 14.26
C PRO A 628 -31.10 -22.45 15.04
N ILE A 629 -31.25 -21.13 15.25
CA ILE A 629 -32.35 -20.52 15.98
C ILE A 629 -33.44 -20.01 15.03
N PHE A 630 -33.01 -19.36 13.92
CA PHE A 630 -33.93 -18.65 13.02
C PHE A 630 -34.18 -19.38 11.69
N GLY A 631 -33.61 -20.56 11.49
CA GLY A 631 -33.82 -21.40 10.30
C GLY A 631 -33.07 -20.93 9.04
N PHE A 632 -33.64 -21.15 7.87
CA PHE A 632 -33.05 -20.76 6.58
C PHE A 632 -33.20 -19.26 6.33
N LEU A 633 -32.09 -18.60 6.03
CA LEU A 633 -32.01 -17.22 5.61
C LEU A 633 -31.59 -17.19 4.14
N GLY A 634 -32.43 -16.70 3.25
CA GLY A 634 -32.13 -16.55 1.83
C GLY A 634 -32.14 -15.08 1.43
N GLY A 635 -31.17 -14.66 0.62
CA GLY A 635 -31.12 -13.27 0.21
C GLY A 635 -30.30 -13.02 -1.03
N ALA A 636 -30.46 -11.82 -1.62
CA ALA A 636 -29.67 -11.29 -2.71
C ALA A 636 -29.13 -9.90 -2.35
N GLN A 637 -27.90 -9.64 -2.74
CA GLN A 637 -27.28 -8.33 -2.66
C GLN A 637 -26.86 -7.90 -4.06
N LEU A 638 -27.13 -6.64 -4.38
CA LEU A 638 -26.76 -6.04 -5.65
C LEU A 638 -26.07 -4.71 -5.35
N SER A 639 -24.95 -4.44 -6.01
CA SER A 639 -24.29 -3.14 -6.01
C SER A 639 -24.12 -2.64 -7.43
N ILE A 640 -24.42 -1.37 -7.64
CA ILE A 640 -24.13 -0.65 -8.87
C ILE A 640 -23.38 0.64 -8.54
N SER A 641 -22.34 0.96 -9.31
CA SER A 641 -21.58 2.19 -9.13
C SER A 641 -21.17 2.83 -10.46
N ASP A 642 -20.70 4.07 -10.40
CA ASP A 642 -20.08 4.72 -11.54
C ASP A 642 -18.65 4.21 -11.75
N ILE A 643 -18.07 4.49 -12.92
CA ILE A 643 -16.74 3.99 -13.28
C ILE A 643 -15.62 4.51 -12.35
N LEU A 644 -15.80 5.66 -11.72
CA LEU A 644 -14.86 6.25 -10.78
C LEU A 644 -15.05 5.75 -9.32
N GLY A 645 -16.12 4.97 -9.05
CA GLY A 645 -16.45 4.50 -7.69
C GLY A 645 -16.96 5.59 -6.76
N ASN A 646 -17.33 6.77 -7.29
CA ASN A 646 -17.72 7.94 -6.51
C ASN A 646 -19.13 7.87 -5.95
N LYS A 647 -20.02 7.21 -6.66
CA LYS A 647 -21.43 7.06 -6.28
C LYS A 647 -21.86 5.63 -6.51
N TYR A 648 -22.52 5.04 -5.52
CA TYR A 648 -23.04 3.69 -5.64
C TYR A 648 -24.37 3.49 -4.91
N TYR A 649 -25.11 2.49 -5.37
CA TYR A 649 -26.33 2.02 -4.76
C TYR A 649 -26.14 0.58 -4.32
N HIS A 650 -26.49 0.30 -3.07
CA HIS A 650 -26.61 -1.05 -2.55
C HIS A 650 -28.06 -1.43 -2.40
N PHE A 651 -28.41 -2.61 -2.91
CA PHE A 651 -29.72 -3.23 -2.78
C PHE A 651 -29.57 -4.49 -1.95
N LEU A 652 -30.37 -4.64 -0.94
CA LEU A 652 -30.52 -5.85 -0.14
C LEU A 652 -31.94 -6.35 -0.28
N LEU A 653 -32.10 -7.63 -0.61
CA LEU A 653 -33.34 -8.36 -0.58
C LEU A 653 -33.09 -9.66 0.15
N ALA A 654 -33.74 -9.89 1.29
CA ALA A 654 -33.64 -11.13 2.03
C ALA A 654 -35.01 -11.56 2.55
N ASN A 655 -35.18 -12.86 2.77
CA ASN A 655 -36.36 -13.42 3.38
C ASN A 655 -35.99 -14.39 4.49
N THR A 656 -36.64 -14.29 5.63
CA THR A 656 -36.37 -15.09 6.84
C THR A 656 -37.53 -16.00 7.18
N ALA A 657 -38.47 -16.22 6.25
CA ALA A 657 -39.62 -17.09 6.44
C ALA A 657 -39.22 -18.54 6.64
N GLN A 658 -39.78 -19.17 7.67
CA GLN A 658 -39.64 -20.59 7.94
C GLN A 658 -40.73 -21.43 7.27
N THR A 659 -41.86 -20.81 6.94
CA THR A 659 -43.00 -21.44 6.26
C THR A 659 -43.46 -20.60 5.09
N THR A 660 -44.12 -21.24 4.09
CA THR A 660 -44.68 -20.54 2.94
C THR A 660 -45.75 -19.49 3.30
N GLY A 661 -46.50 -19.71 4.39
CA GLY A 661 -47.49 -18.75 4.87
C GLY A 661 -46.88 -17.46 5.42
N GLU A 662 -45.63 -17.49 5.88
CA GLU A 662 -44.93 -16.32 6.43
C GLU A 662 -44.13 -15.54 5.37
N PHE A 663 -44.07 -16.06 4.15
CA PHE A 663 -43.15 -15.54 3.14
C PHE A 663 -43.29 -14.04 2.88
N MET A 664 -44.56 -13.55 2.75
CA MET A 664 -44.81 -12.14 2.50
C MET A 664 -44.58 -11.24 3.74
N ASP A 665 -44.65 -11.82 4.93
CA ASP A 665 -44.50 -11.08 6.19
C ASP A 665 -43.02 -10.89 6.61
N ARG A 666 -42.10 -11.68 6.04
CA ARG A 666 -40.69 -11.77 6.46
C ARG A 666 -39.68 -11.26 5.44
N PHE A 667 -40.13 -10.32 4.60
CA PHE A 667 -39.23 -9.67 3.66
C PHE A 667 -38.36 -8.60 4.33
N ASN A 668 -37.08 -8.65 4.04
CA ASN A 668 -36.08 -7.63 4.38
C ASN A 668 -35.62 -6.96 3.09
N VAL A 669 -35.86 -5.68 2.97
CA VAL A 669 -35.49 -4.87 1.79
C VAL A 669 -34.77 -3.63 2.25
N ALA A 670 -33.64 -3.31 1.63
CA ALA A 670 -32.97 -2.04 1.83
C ALA A 670 -32.37 -1.52 0.53
N VAL A 671 -32.47 -0.22 0.32
CA VAL A 671 -31.78 0.49 -0.75
C VAL A 671 -31.00 1.63 -0.12
N THR A 672 -29.69 1.67 -0.38
CA THR A 672 -28.80 2.70 0.15
C THR A 672 -28.00 3.33 -0.97
N MET A 673 -28.11 4.65 -1.13
CA MET A 673 -27.27 5.47 -1.99
C MET A 673 -26.11 6.02 -1.19
N VAL A 674 -24.88 5.92 -1.72
CA VAL A 674 -23.67 6.48 -1.11
C VAL A 674 -22.99 7.43 -2.09
N ASN A 675 -22.45 8.52 -1.57
CA ASN A 675 -21.71 9.53 -2.33
C ASN A 675 -20.37 9.83 -1.65
N LEU A 676 -19.28 9.57 -2.37
CA LEU A 676 -17.89 9.76 -1.94
C LEU A 676 -17.18 10.88 -2.71
N THR A 677 -17.89 11.69 -3.50
CA THR A 677 -17.28 12.71 -4.39
C THR A 677 -16.59 13.86 -3.68
N LYS A 678 -16.90 14.06 -2.40
CA LYS A 678 -16.40 15.19 -1.60
C LYS A 678 -15.76 14.70 -0.32
N ARG A 679 -15.00 15.58 0.33
CA ARG A 679 -14.41 15.30 1.64
C ARG A 679 -15.44 14.78 2.65
N THR A 680 -16.66 15.34 2.67
CA THR A 680 -17.77 14.82 3.45
C THR A 680 -18.50 13.76 2.64
N ASN A 681 -18.32 12.52 3.02
CA ASN A 681 -19.07 11.40 2.47
C ASN A 681 -20.46 11.32 3.11
N TRP A 682 -21.47 10.96 2.34
CA TRP A 682 -22.81 10.78 2.87
C TRP A 682 -23.54 9.58 2.25
N ALA A 683 -24.47 9.04 2.99
CA ALA A 683 -25.31 7.93 2.57
C ALA A 683 -26.76 8.22 2.94
N LEU A 684 -27.70 7.86 2.06
CA LEU A 684 -29.13 7.90 2.30
C LEU A 684 -29.72 6.55 1.96
N GLY A 685 -30.60 6.03 2.81
CA GLY A 685 -31.20 4.73 2.59
C GLY A 685 -32.64 4.66 3.08
N VAL A 686 -33.37 3.75 2.45
CA VAL A 686 -34.70 3.31 2.88
C VAL A 686 -34.63 1.84 3.23
N PHE A 687 -35.34 1.39 4.23
CA PHE A 687 -35.35 0.00 4.64
C PHE A 687 -36.69 -0.47 5.17
N HIS A 688 -36.95 -1.75 4.99
CA HIS A 688 -37.98 -2.54 5.65
C HIS A 688 -37.29 -3.82 6.15
N PHE A 689 -37.31 -4.04 7.47
CA PHE A 689 -36.81 -5.24 8.11
C PHE A 689 -37.91 -5.92 8.93
N ALA A 690 -37.96 -7.22 8.84
CA ALA A 690 -38.97 -8.07 9.47
C ALA A 690 -38.31 -9.36 9.99
N ASN A 691 -37.90 -9.35 11.25
CA ASN A 691 -37.06 -10.42 11.83
C ASN A 691 -37.52 -10.80 13.23
N ASP A 692 -37.22 -12.03 13.64
CA ASP A 692 -37.34 -12.48 15.01
C ASP A 692 -36.12 -12.05 15.82
N TYR A 693 -36.39 -11.63 17.05
CA TYR A 693 -35.36 -11.27 18.01
C TYR A 693 -35.60 -11.98 19.34
N TRP A 694 -34.53 -12.18 20.08
CA TRP A 694 -34.60 -12.71 21.42
C TRP A 694 -33.97 -11.70 22.42
N ASP A 695 -34.65 -11.46 23.53
CA ASP A 695 -34.14 -10.68 24.65
C ASP A 695 -34.33 -11.47 25.95
N PRO A 696 -33.35 -11.51 26.87
CA PRO A 696 -33.45 -12.29 28.10
C PRO A 696 -34.65 -12.00 29.00
N TYR A 697 -35.23 -10.81 28.90
CA TYR A 697 -36.40 -10.36 29.69
C TYR A 697 -37.68 -10.32 28.90
N GLN A 698 -37.60 -10.10 27.60
CA GLN A 698 -38.79 -9.98 26.72
C GLN A 698 -39.08 -11.27 25.96
N ALA A 699 -38.22 -12.29 26.11
CA ALA A 699 -38.25 -13.55 25.36
C ALA A 699 -38.21 -13.33 23.84
N PHE A 700 -38.82 -14.17 23.03
CA PHE A 700 -38.93 -14.01 21.61
C PHE A 700 -39.97 -12.98 21.22
N TYR A 701 -39.61 -12.12 20.27
CA TYR A 701 -40.55 -11.18 19.63
C TYR A 701 -40.25 -11.01 18.15
N PHE A 702 -41.25 -10.77 17.35
CA PHE A 702 -41.12 -10.41 15.95
C PHE A 702 -41.14 -8.88 15.84
N GLU A 703 -40.16 -8.30 15.20
CA GLU A 703 -40.09 -6.86 14.95
C GLU A 703 -40.14 -6.56 13.45
N ARG A 704 -41.12 -5.73 13.07
CA ARG A 704 -41.17 -5.11 11.75
C ARG A 704 -40.79 -3.65 11.87
N SER A 705 -39.77 -3.24 11.13
CA SER A 705 -39.28 -1.87 11.11
C SER A 705 -39.17 -1.34 9.68
N ILE A 706 -39.75 -0.16 9.45
CA ILE A 706 -39.69 0.53 8.16
C ILE A 706 -39.23 1.96 8.39
N GLY A 707 -38.28 2.45 7.59
CA GLY A 707 -37.76 3.78 7.84
C GLY A 707 -36.74 4.28 6.81
N LEU A 708 -36.24 5.46 7.16
CA LEU A 708 -35.19 6.19 6.46
C LEU A 708 -33.94 6.18 7.30
N ARG A 709 -32.78 6.10 6.67
CA ARG A 709 -31.45 6.24 7.29
C ARG A 709 -30.62 7.27 6.54
N ALA A 710 -29.94 8.13 7.29
CA ALA A 710 -28.92 9.04 6.77
C ALA A 710 -27.62 8.82 7.53
N GLY A 711 -26.52 8.83 6.82
CA GLY A 711 -25.16 8.78 7.37
C GLY A 711 -24.28 9.86 6.76
N MET A 712 -23.39 10.39 7.57
CA MET A 712 -22.37 11.35 7.14
C MET A 712 -21.04 11.00 7.81
N ASN A 713 -19.96 11.02 7.02
CA ASN A 713 -18.61 10.85 7.52
C ASN A 713 -17.76 12.05 7.03
N HIS A 714 -17.23 12.81 7.98
CA HIS A 714 -16.39 13.97 7.72
C HIS A 714 -14.98 13.74 8.27
N PRO A 715 -14.00 13.37 7.41
CA PRO A 715 -12.61 13.30 7.81
C PRO A 715 -12.07 14.68 8.18
N LEU A 716 -11.54 14.82 9.40
CA LEU A 716 -10.83 16.02 9.85
C LEU A 716 -9.40 16.00 9.32
N ASP A 717 -8.78 14.83 9.38
CA ASP A 717 -7.44 14.53 8.89
C ASP A 717 -7.30 13.02 8.60
N LEU A 718 -6.11 12.56 8.20
CA LEU A 718 -5.84 11.16 7.90
C LEU A 718 -6.23 10.19 9.03
N PHE A 719 -6.18 10.66 10.29
CA PHE A 719 -6.35 9.83 11.49
C PHE A 719 -7.69 10.06 12.20
N LYS A 720 -8.33 11.23 12.00
CA LYS A 720 -9.54 11.62 12.75
C LYS A 720 -10.70 11.90 11.84
N ARG A 721 -11.91 11.49 12.28
CA ARG A 721 -13.18 11.80 11.61
C ARG A 721 -14.32 11.99 12.57
N LEU A 722 -15.31 12.74 12.13
CA LEU A 722 -16.61 12.84 12.74
C LEU A 722 -17.62 12.03 11.91
N GLU A 723 -18.40 11.17 12.57
CA GLU A 723 -19.47 10.43 11.95
C GLU A 723 -20.79 10.89 12.55
N PHE A 724 -21.78 11.06 11.71
CA PHE A 724 -23.16 11.28 12.09
C PHE A 724 -24.02 10.18 11.47
N SER A 725 -24.94 9.60 12.23
CA SER A 725 -25.95 8.70 11.72
C SER A 725 -27.31 9.05 12.32
N GLY A 726 -28.30 9.22 11.44
CA GLY A 726 -29.66 9.45 11.80
C GLY A 726 -30.58 8.40 11.20
N SER A 727 -31.60 7.98 11.92
CA SER A 727 -32.63 7.07 11.39
C SER A 727 -34.00 7.49 11.92
N LEU A 728 -34.97 7.59 11.02
CA LEU A 728 -36.37 7.79 11.33
C LEU A 728 -37.14 6.54 10.90
N TRP A 729 -37.70 5.80 11.85
CA TRP A 729 -38.40 4.55 11.51
C TRP A 729 -39.57 4.28 12.41
N TYR A 730 -40.54 3.60 11.83
CA TYR A 730 -41.64 3.01 12.57
C TYR A 730 -41.27 1.58 12.95
N SER A 731 -41.30 1.26 14.24
CA SER A 731 -41.08 -0.08 14.81
C SER A 731 -42.40 -0.63 15.35
N ARG A 732 -42.72 -1.87 14.98
CA ARG A 732 -43.79 -2.66 15.55
C ARG A 732 -43.24 -3.98 16.03
N LYS A 733 -43.39 -4.23 17.35
CA LYS A 733 -42.95 -5.46 18.02
C LYS A 733 -44.15 -6.28 18.45
N ASP A 734 -44.22 -7.50 18.02
CA ASP A 734 -45.20 -8.50 18.36
C ASP A 734 -44.51 -9.51 19.30
N PHE A 735 -44.86 -9.47 20.59
CA PHE A 735 -44.28 -10.37 21.58
C PHE A 735 -45.05 -11.68 21.60
N TYR A 736 -44.37 -12.82 21.63
CA TYR A 736 -45.00 -14.13 21.71
C TYR A 736 -45.81 -14.30 23.02
N PHE A 737 -45.40 -13.61 24.10
CA PHE A 737 -46.07 -13.61 25.41
C PHE A 737 -46.16 -12.17 25.91
N GLY A 738 -47.00 -11.34 25.28
CA GLY A 738 -47.16 -9.94 25.69
C GLY A 738 -48.00 -9.10 24.72
N ASP A 739 -48.10 -7.82 25.03
CA ASP A 739 -48.84 -6.86 24.21
C ASP A 739 -48.02 -6.36 23.01
N LEU A 740 -48.71 -5.97 21.97
CA LEU A 740 -48.15 -5.28 20.81
C LEU A 740 -47.57 -3.93 21.22
N MET A 741 -46.31 -3.68 20.84
CA MET A 741 -45.67 -2.40 21.05
C MET A 741 -45.34 -1.75 19.71
N SER A 742 -45.67 -0.48 19.54
CA SER A 742 -45.31 0.30 18.36
C SER A 742 -44.76 1.66 18.74
N ALA A 743 -43.87 2.20 17.95
CA ALA A 743 -43.25 3.52 18.13
C ALA A 743 -42.76 4.11 16.81
N LEU A 744 -42.88 5.43 16.64
CA LEU A 744 -42.15 6.17 15.59
C LEU A 744 -40.95 6.81 16.21
N LEU A 745 -39.78 6.29 15.86
CA LEU A 745 -38.49 6.58 16.51
C LEU A 745 -37.56 7.41 15.62
N LEU A 746 -36.93 8.44 16.20
CA LEU A 746 -35.84 9.18 15.60
C LEU A 746 -34.56 8.98 16.44
N SER A 747 -33.63 8.24 15.92
CA SER A 747 -32.30 8.09 16.52
C SER A 747 -31.29 9.00 15.84
N ASN A 748 -30.44 9.63 16.62
CA ASN A 748 -29.30 10.44 16.13
C ASN A 748 -28.07 10.10 16.93
N TYR A 749 -27.01 9.65 16.23
CA TYR A 749 -25.74 9.32 16.86
C TYR A 749 -24.63 10.17 16.26
N ILE A 750 -23.74 10.67 17.11
CA ILE A 750 -22.51 11.36 16.73
C ILE A 750 -21.35 10.52 17.25
N SER A 751 -20.36 10.28 16.40
CA SER A 751 -19.15 9.56 16.78
C SER A 751 -17.91 10.40 16.44
N LEU A 752 -16.98 10.44 17.38
CA LEU A 752 -15.58 10.86 17.14
C LEU A 752 -14.73 9.60 17.02
N VAL A 753 -14.03 9.46 15.91
CA VAL A 753 -13.14 8.31 15.65
C VAL A 753 -11.74 8.82 15.42
N HIS A 754 -10.76 8.18 16.06
CA HIS A 754 -9.33 8.37 15.80
C HIS A 754 -8.66 7.00 15.62
N ASP A 755 -7.73 6.89 14.66
CA ASP A 755 -6.89 5.71 14.49
C ASP A 755 -5.56 6.06 13.81
N ASN A 756 -4.46 5.91 14.56
CA ASN A 756 -3.10 5.98 14.03
C ASN A 756 -2.31 4.68 14.30
N SER A 757 -3.02 3.59 14.53
CA SER A 757 -2.41 2.30 14.83
C SER A 757 -1.63 1.74 13.64
N LEU A 758 -0.52 1.05 13.94
CA LEU A 758 0.29 0.30 13.00
C LEU A 758 -0.15 -1.16 13.02
N TRP A 759 -0.64 -1.64 11.89
CA TRP A 759 -1.10 -3.01 11.72
C TRP A 759 -0.02 -3.89 11.08
N THR A 760 0.07 -5.11 11.55
CA THR A 760 0.73 -6.24 10.87
C THR A 760 -0.34 -7.23 10.40
N PRO A 761 -0.01 -8.19 9.53
CA PRO A 761 -0.99 -9.21 9.10
C PRO A 761 -1.70 -9.95 10.24
N ILE A 762 -1.08 -10.02 11.43
CA ILE A 762 -1.64 -10.72 12.61
C ILE A 762 -2.37 -9.77 13.57
N GLY A 763 -2.24 -8.46 13.42
CA GLY A 763 -2.90 -7.47 14.27
C GLY A 763 -2.04 -6.25 14.59
N PRO A 764 -2.59 -5.28 15.34
CA PRO A 764 -1.93 -4.01 15.62
C PRO A 764 -0.80 -4.17 16.66
N ILE A 765 0.26 -3.35 16.51
CA ILE A 765 1.48 -3.44 17.35
C ILE A 765 1.93 -2.11 17.95
N ASP A 766 1.50 -0.96 17.42
CA ASP A 766 1.90 0.38 17.86
C ASP A 766 0.78 1.39 17.57
N GLY A 767 0.73 2.51 18.30
CA GLY A 767 -0.28 3.56 18.12
C GLY A 767 -1.51 3.39 19.00
N TRP A 768 -2.61 4.06 18.67
CA TRP A 768 -3.85 3.99 19.42
C TRP A 768 -5.08 4.29 18.58
N SER A 769 -6.23 3.77 19.02
CA SER A 769 -7.52 4.00 18.38
C SER A 769 -8.55 4.40 19.44
N LEU A 770 -9.46 5.31 19.08
CA LEU A 770 -10.55 5.76 19.92
C LEU A 770 -11.85 5.86 19.10
N ARG A 771 -12.92 5.31 19.64
CA ARG A 771 -14.28 5.60 19.18
C ARG A 771 -15.14 6.04 20.35
N LEU A 772 -15.65 7.26 20.27
CA LEU A 772 -16.63 7.81 21.22
C LEU A 772 -17.92 8.06 20.45
N THR A 773 -18.98 7.37 20.82
CA THR A 773 -20.31 7.52 20.20
C THR A 773 -21.32 7.87 21.27
N ILE A 774 -22.13 8.88 21.02
CA ILE A 774 -23.26 9.26 21.86
C ILE A 774 -24.48 9.55 21.00
N GLY A 775 -25.67 9.27 21.53
CA GLY A 775 -26.88 9.61 20.81
C GLY A 775 -28.19 9.31 21.56
N PRO A 776 -29.16 10.21 21.43
CA PRO A 776 -30.53 9.99 21.88
C PRO A 776 -31.40 9.36 20.79
N THR A 777 -32.43 8.66 21.22
CA THR A 777 -33.59 8.24 20.42
C THR A 777 -34.84 8.84 20.97
N PHE A 778 -35.63 9.51 20.14
CA PHE A 778 -36.90 10.14 20.50
C PHE A 778 -38.07 9.35 19.95
N ASP A 779 -39.11 9.21 20.75
CA ASP A 779 -40.41 8.66 20.34
C ASP A 779 -41.36 9.82 20.00
N PHE A 780 -41.64 9.98 18.69
CA PHE A 780 -42.53 11.04 18.22
C PHE A 780 -44.02 10.81 18.57
N GLN A 781 -44.44 9.55 18.67
CA GLN A 781 -45.83 9.24 19.04
C GLN A 781 -46.13 9.64 20.48
N ARG A 782 -45.12 9.50 21.36
CA ARG A 782 -45.30 9.82 22.80
C ARG A 782 -44.62 11.13 23.19
N SER A 783 -44.00 11.84 22.21
CA SER A 783 -43.30 13.13 22.40
C SER A 783 -42.31 13.12 23.55
N LYS A 784 -41.52 12.03 23.68
CA LYS A 784 -40.54 11.87 24.77
C LYS A 784 -39.24 11.23 24.31
N LEU A 785 -38.21 11.43 25.16
CA LEU A 785 -36.97 10.68 25.01
C LEU A 785 -37.27 9.19 25.23
N HIS A 786 -36.97 8.38 24.22
CA HIS A 786 -37.16 6.94 24.26
C HIS A 786 -35.99 6.24 24.96
N ASN A 787 -34.78 6.47 24.48
CA ASN A 787 -33.53 6.00 25.11
C ASN A 787 -32.35 6.90 24.73
N TYR A 788 -31.26 6.71 25.43
CA TYR A 788 -29.94 7.29 25.06
C TYR A 788 -28.86 6.25 25.18
N ALA A 789 -27.90 6.31 24.26
CA ALA A 789 -26.78 5.38 24.21
C ALA A 789 -25.44 6.10 24.19
N GLY A 790 -24.46 5.49 24.83
CA GLY A 790 -23.07 5.92 24.83
C GLY A 790 -22.14 4.72 24.65
N LEU A 791 -21.10 4.91 23.86
CA LEU A 791 -20.03 3.93 23.62
C LEU A 791 -18.69 4.62 23.65
N LEU A 792 -17.78 4.08 24.44
CA LEU A 792 -16.36 4.38 24.39
C LEU A 792 -15.61 3.08 24.09
N ASP A 793 -14.86 3.02 23.00
CA ASP A 793 -13.86 1.96 22.70
C ASP A 793 -12.49 2.66 22.54
N PHE A 794 -11.61 2.44 23.50
CA PHE A 794 -10.24 2.95 23.48
C PHE A 794 -9.28 1.79 23.43
N ARG A 795 -8.35 1.83 22.47
CA ARG A 795 -7.31 0.81 22.28
C ARG A 795 -5.96 1.47 22.20
N TYR A 796 -5.00 0.92 22.93
CA TYR A 796 -3.64 1.41 22.99
C TYR A 796 -2.65 0.27 22.78
N TYR A 797 -1.70 0.50 21.87
CA TYR A 797 -0.68 -0.47 21.50
C TYR A 797 0.67 0.15 21.76
N TYR A 798 1.42 -0.43 22.67
CA TYR A 798 2.73 0.05 23.06
C TYR A 798 3.80 -0.96 22.69
N ARG A 799 4.67 -0.58 21.77
CA ARG A 799 5.79 -1.38 21.34
C ARG A 799 6.94 -1.24 22.31
N ILE A 800 7.22 -2.28 23.10
CA ILE A 800 8.33 -2.31 24.05
C ILE A 800 9.66 -2.37 23.27
N ASN A 801 9.72 -3.27 22.27
CA ASN A 801 10.84 -3.41 21.35
C ASN A 801 10.38 -4.11 20.06
N HIS A 802 11.31 -4.52 19.21
CA HIS A 802 10.99 -5.19 17.95
C HIS A 802 10.18 -6.50 18.13
N TYR A 803 10.31 -7.17 19.25
CA TYR A 803 9.70 -8.49 19.53
C TYR A 803 8.44 -8.40 20.38
N PHE A 804 8.40 -7.48 21.35
CA PHE A 804 7.36 -7.42 22.37
C PHE A 804 6.50 -6.17 22.22
N SER A 805 5.19 -6.35 22.35
CA SER A 805 4.22 -5.26 22.41
C SER A 805 3.16 -5.52 23.49
N ILE A 806 2.68 -4.46 24.12
CA ILE A 806 1.52 -4.47 24.98
C ILE A 806 0.33 -3.96 24.18
N ALA A 807 -0.79 -4.69 24.26
CA ALA A 807 -2.06 -4.25 23.72
C ALA A 807 -3.07 -4.12 24.85
N GLN A 808 -3.78 -2.99 24.88
CA GLN A 808 -4.86 -2.72 25.82
C GLN A 808 -6.10 -2.30 25.06
N ARG A 809 -7.26 -2.84 25.46
CA ARG A 809 -8.58 -2.38 25.04
C ARG A 809 -9.41 -2.05 26.26
N SER A 810 -10.05 -0.89 26.26
CA SER A 810 -11.00 -0.46 27.28
C SER A 810 -12.29 -0.07 26.62
N MET A 811 -13.40 -0.71 26.98
CA MET A 811 -14.72 -0.40 26.44
C MET A 811 -15.69 -0.09 27.56
N ILE A 812 -16.53 0.91 27.34
CA ILE A 812 -17.66 1.29 28.18
C ILE A 812 -18.88 1.43 27.30
N TRP A 813 -19.95 0.73 27.67
CA TRP A 813 -21.25 0.85 27.01
C TRP A 813 -22.30 1.31 28.00
N LEU A 814 -23.15 2.17 27.53
CA LEU A 814 -24.31 2.69 28.27
C LEU A 814 -25.50 2.76 27.33
N ASN A 815 -26.61 2.15 27.71
CA ASN A 815 -27.90 2.30 27.06
C ASN A 815 -28.97 2.31 28.12
N ASP A 816 -29.77 3.38 28.22
CA ASP A 816 -30.79 3.50 29.22
C ASP A 816 -32.04 4.21 28.64
N GLY A 817 -33.19 3.88 29.17
CA GLY A 817 -34.50 4.40 28.73
C GLY A 817 -35.53 3.31 28.57
N VAL A 818 -36.47 3.52 27.63
CA VAL A 818 -37.58 2.62 27.31
C VAL A 818 -37.15 1.68 26.19
N ASP A 819 -37.49 0.39 26.25
CA ASP A 819 -37.24 -0.61 25.20
C ASP A 819 -35.81 -0.67 24.70
N ILE A 820 -34.88 -0.70 25.64
CA ILE A 820 -33.44 -0.70 25.35
C ILE A 820 -32.96 -2.05 24.84
N ARG A 821 -32.04 -2.00 23.88
CA ARG A 821 -31.24 -3.17 23.50
C ARG A 821 -30.07 -3.31 24.45
N ARG A 822 -29.86 -4.52 24.98
CA ARG A 822 -28.77 -4.82 25.91
C ARG A 822 -27.48 -5.06 25.16
N PHE A 823 -26.38 -4.75 25.81
CA PHE A 823 -25.04 -5.15 25.35
C PHE A 823 -24.73 -6.55 25.84
N TYR A 824 -24.00 -7.28 24.99
CA TYR A 824 -23.58 -8.65 25.27
C TYR A 824 -22.07 -8.71 25.26
N ILE A 825 -21.46 -9.36 26.25
CA ILE A 825 -20.03 -9.66 26.34
C ILE A 825 -19.82 -11.14 26.61
N GLY A 826 -18.65 -11.65 26.20
CA GLY A 826 -18.28 -13.06 26.23
C GLY A 826 -17.70 -13.45 24.87
N GLY A 827 -17.06 -14.62 24.82
CA GLY A 827 -16.36 -15.09 23.64
C GLY A 827 -14.99 -14.42 23.42
N SER A 828 -14.32 -14.81 22.38
CA SER A 828 -12.92 -14.42 22.09
C SER A 828 -12.74 -12.93 21.77
N TRP A 829 -13.78 -12.21 21.36
CA TRP A 829 -13.78 -10.76 21.11
C TRP A 829 -14.16 -9.92 22.33
N GLY A 830 -14.70 -10.55 23.35
CA GLY A 830 -15.15 -9.89 24.57
C GLY A 830 -14.36 -10.36 25.79
N LEU A 831 -15.04 -11.01 26.71
CA LEU A 831 -14.46 -11.61 27.90
C LEU A 831 -14.20 -13.11 27.65
N ARG A 832 -12.93 -13.47 27.46
CA ARG A 832 -12.51 -14.84 27.15
C ARG A 832 -12.85 -15.79 28.31
N GLY A 833 -13.12 -17.06 27.99
CA GLY A 833 -13.53 -18.07 28.97
C GLY A 833 -15.02 -18.10 29.24
N TYR A 834 -15.78 -17.11 28.82
CA TYR A 834 -17.23 -17.08 28.89
C TYR A 834 -17.83 -17.35 27.50
N ALA A 835 -19.00 -17.97 27.43
CA ALA A 835 -19.67 -18.23 26.17
C ALA A 835 -20.07 -16.93 25.47
N ILE A 836 -20.21 -16.98 24.16
CA ILE A 836 -20.68 -15.83 23.37
C ILE A 836 -22.02 -15.38 23.92
N ASN A 837 -22.19 -14.06 24.15
CA ASN A 837 -23.40 -13.44 24.67
C ASN A 837 -23.85 -13.91 26.06
N GLN A 838 -22.99 -14.58 26.83
CA GLN A 838 -23.34 -15.10 28.15
C GLN A 838 -23.62 -13.99 29.18
N ILE A 839 -22.95 -12.87 29.08
CA ILE A 839 -23.06 -11.75 30.02
C ILE A 839 -23.70 -10.58 29.28
N TYR A 840 -24.76 -10.02 29.83
CA TYR A 840 -25.52 -8.97 29.17
C TYR A 840 -26.08 -7.95 30.16
N GLY A 841 -26.35 -6.74 29.67
CA GLY A 841 -26.92 -5.65 30.45
C GLY A 841 -27.04 -4.34 29.70
N ARG A 842 -27.70 -3.36 30.31
CA ARG A 842 -27.83 -1.98 29.79
C ARG A 842 -26.52 -1.22 29.85
N LYS A 843 -25.67 -1.58 30.79
CA LYS A 843 -24.34 -1.03 31.05
C LYS A 843 -23.35 -2.14 30.96
N ALA A 844 -22.19 -1.89 30.36
CA ALA A 844 -21.11 -2.86 30.32
C ALA A 844 -19.75 -2.18 30.37
N ILE A 845 -18.80 -2.83 30.99
CA ILE A 845 -17.38 -2.47 30.97
C ILE A 845 -16.56 -3.68 30.53
N LEU A 846 -15.50 -3.43 29.77
CA LEU A 846 -14.57 -4.46 29.33
C LEU A 846 -13.16 -3.88 29.30
N LEU A 847 -12.21 -4.61 29.87
CA LEU A 847 -10.78 -4.37 29.82
C LEU A 847 -10.09 -5.64 29.36
N ASN A 848 -9.36 -5.54 28.24
CA ASN A 848 -8.50 -6.62 27.77
C ASN A 848 -7.06 -6.11 27.76
N GLN A 849 -6.12 -6.89 28.29
CA GLN A 849 -4.68 -6.59 28.23
C GLN A 849 -3.93 -7.80 27.73
N GLU A 850 -2.96 -7.59 26.85
CA GLU A 850 -2.11 -8.61 26.29
C GLU A 850 -0.66 -8.19 26.24
N LEU A 851 0.24 -9.06 26.65
CA LEU A 851 1.66 -9.00 26.30
C LEU A 851 1.89 -9.94 25.13
N ARG A 852 2.18 -9.38 23.96
CA ARG A 852 2.37 -10.09 22.70
C ARG A 852 3.85 -10.26 22.39
N PHE A 853 4.22 -11.46 21.90
CA PHE A 853 5.60 -11.81 21.58
C PHE A 853 5.66 -12.83 20.43
N PRO A 854 6.78 -12.92 19.67
CA PRO A 854 6.94 -13.93 18.64
C PRO A 854 7.05 -15.32 19.29
N PHE A 855 6.29 -16.28 18.78
CA PHE A 855 6.34 -17.66 19.26
C PHE A 855 7.12 -18.53 18.27
N ALA A 856 6.79 -18.47 16.98
CA ALA A 856 7.49 -19.15 15.91
C ALA A 856 7.49 -18.29 14.64
N LYS A 857 8.54 -18.42 13.81
CA LYS A 857 8.60 -17.72 12.52
C LYS A 857 7.63 -18.32 11.51
N SER A 858 7.54 -19.64 11.51
CA SER A 858 6.61 -20.41 10.67
C SER A 858 6.36 -21.78 11.30
N LEU A 859 5.24 -22.38 10.99
CA LEU A 859 4.90 -23.77 11.30
C LEU A 859 4.32 -24.40 10.05
N MET A 860 4.95 -25.47 9.56
CA MET A 860 4.44 -26.26 8.43
C MET A 860 3.91 -27.58 8.96
N LEU A 861 2.67 -27.90 8.66
CA LEU A 861 2.02 -29.15 9.02
C LEU A 861 1.79 -29.96 7.74
N ASN A 862 2.40 -31.14 7.67
CA ASN A 862 2.19 -32.08 6.58
C ASN A 862 1.01 -32.98 6.93
N ILE A 863 -0.12 -32.79 6.27
CA ILE A 863 -1.34 -33.57 6.52
C ILE A 863 -1.71 -34.30 5.22
N GLY A 864 -1.31 -35.58 5.12
CA GLY A 864 -1.49 -36.36 3.92
C GLY A 864 -0.60 -35.88 2.78
N THR A 865 -1.20 -35.46 1.67
CA THR A 865 -0.52 -34.89 0.50
C THR A 865 -0.42 -33.35 0.56
N GLU A 866 -1.05 -32.71 1.54
CA GLU A 866 -1.15 -31.26 1.66
C GLU A 866 -0.19 -30.70 2.71
N ASN A 867 0.48 -29.59 2.36
CA ASN A 867 1.31 -28.82 3.28
C ASN A 867 0.53 -27.60 3.74
N ILE A 868 0.18 -27.54 5.03
CA ILE A 868 -0.51 -26.40 5.63
C ILE A 868 0.50 -25.52 6.35
N GLY A 869 0.65 -24.28 5.88
CA GLY A 869 1.59 -23.30 6.44
C GLY A 869 0.93 -22.25 7.31
N PHE A 870 1.55 -21.97 8.44
CA PHE A 870 1.25 -20.84 9.34
C PHE A 870 2.50 -19.99 9.46
N ALA A 871 2.42 -18.70 9.09
CA ALA A 871 3.57 -17.81 9.19
C ALA A 871 3.13 -16.34 9.28
N PRO A 872 3.63 -15.60 10.24
CA PRO A 872 4.30 -15.99 11.49
C PRO A 872 3.29 -16.39 12.58
N ILE A 873 3.78 -17.01 13.68
CA ILE A 873 2.96 -17.33 14.88
C ILE A 873 3.36 -16.40 16.01
N ARG A 874 2.37 -15.76 16.63
CA ARG A 874 2.54 -14.94 17.84
C ARG A 874 1.94 -15.61 19.06
N GLY A 875 2.64 -15.51 20.20
CA GLY A 875 2.12 -15.78 21.52
C GLY A 875 1.55 -14.51 22.16
N ALA A 876 0.59 -14.68 23.08
CA ALA A 876 0.13 -13.62 23.96
C ALA A 876 -0.16 -14.15 25.35
N LEU A 877 0.32 -13.46 26.38
CA LEU A 877 -0.20 -13.61 27.74
C LEU A 877 -1.31 -12.58 27.91
N PHE A 878 -2.45 -13.00 28.41
CA PHE A 878 -3.60 -12.12 28.53
C PHE A 878 -4.23 -12.11 29.92
N ILE A 879 -4.84 -10.98 30.25
CA ILE A 879 -5.77 -10.81 31.36
C ILE A 879 -6.96 -9.97 30.87
N ASP A 880 -8.16 -10.47 31.10
CA ASP A 880 -9.42 -9.80 30.79
C ASP A 880 -10.21 -9.52 32.06
N ALA A 881 -10.90 -8.39 32.07
CA ALA A 881 -11.81 -8.03 33.15
C ALA A 881 -13.04 -7.32 32.56
N GLY A 882 -14.22 -7.62 33.07
CA GLY A 882 -15.43 -6.94 32.63
C GLY A 882 -16.69 -7.48 33.28
N ASN A 883 -17.78 -6.78 33.04
CA ASN A 883 -19.12 -7.28 33.35
C ASN A 883 -20.17 -6.42 32.63
N ALA A 884 -21.40 -6.93 32.56
CA ALA A 884 -22.55 -6.18 32.11
C ALA A 884 -23.68 -6.33 33.14
N TRP A 885 -24.49 -5.27 33.30
CA TRP A 885 -25.55 -5.24 34.32
C TRP A 885 -26.68 -4.28 33.91
N ASP A 886 -27.84 -4.47 34.47
CA ASP A 886 -29.01 -3.58 34.28
C ASP A 886 -29.06 -2.49 35.36
N TYR A 887 -29.18 -2.84 36.62
CA TYR A 887 -29.46 -1.90 37.74
C TYR A 887 -28.27 -1.81 38.72
N SER A 888 -27.90 -2.91 39.35
CA SER A 888 -26.81 -2.96 40.31
C SER A 888 -25.58 -3.62 39.72
N TYR A 889 -24.43 -3.06 40.01
CA TYR A 889 -23.14 -3.63 39.57
C TYR A 889 -22.82 -4.93 40.33
N PRO A 890 -22.67 -6.08 39.64
CA PRO A 890 -22.54 -7.38 40.29
C PRO A 890 -21.07 -7.76 40.63
N GLY A 891 -20.11 -6.85 40.44
CA GLY A 891 -18.69 -7.10 40.58
C GLY A 891 -18.01 -7.45 39.25
N LEU A 892 -16.68 -7.57 39.29
CA LEU A 892 -15.87 -7.94 38.11
C LEU A 892 -15.91 -9.45 37.88
N ARG A 893 -15.93 -9.83 36.61
CA ARG A 893 -15.58 -11.16 36.10
C ARG A 893 -14.35 -11.01 35.27
N GLY A 894 -13.52 -12.07 35.19
CA GLY A 894 -12.32 -12.00 34.39
C GLY A 894 -11.81 -13.36 33.95
N SER A 895 -10.75 -13.33 33.20
CA SER A 895 -9.99 -14.50 32.81
C SER A 895 -8.53 -14.11 32.57
N PHE A 896 -7.64 -15.06 32.62
CA PHE A 896 -6.25 -14.92 32.29
C PHE A 896 -5.73 -16.20 31.67
N GLY A 897 -4.69 -16.08 30.85
CA GLY A 897 -4.17 -17.24 30.16
C GLY A 897 -3.12 -16.93 29.11
N PHE A 898 -2.96 -17.88 28.23
CA PHE A 898 -2.04 -17.86 27.11
C PHE A 898 -2.80 -18.07 25.80
N GLY A 899 -2.41 -17.37 24.74
CA GLY A 899 -2.99 -17.50 23.43
C GLY A 899 -1.95 -17.60 22.31
N LEU A 900 -2.28 -18.33 21.26
CA LEU A 900 -1.53 -18.37 20.00
C LEU A 900 -2.33 -17.75 18.87
N ARG A 901 -1.64 -17.01 17.99
CA ARG A 901 -2.20 -16.41 16.78
C ARG A 901 -1.30 -16.76 15.61
N GLY A 902 -1.87 -17.31 14.56
CA GLY A 902 -1.15 -17.65 13.32
C GLY A 902 -1.90 -17.19 12.08
N LEU A 903 -1.17 -16.70 11.10
CA LEU A 903 -1.72 -16.39 9.78
C LEU A 903 -1.82 -17.70 8.98
N PHE A 904 -3.03 -18.00 8.51
CA PHE A 904 -3.34 -19.17 7.72
C PHE A 904 -3.71 -18.78 6.30
N MET A 905 -3.17 -19.48 5.30
CA MET A 905 -3.41 -19.22 3.87
C MET A 905 -3.28 -17.73 3.47
N GLY A 906 -2.30 -17.03 4.06
CA GLY A 906 -2.00 -15.64 3.71
C GLY A 906 -3.02 -14.57 4.11
N GLY A 907 -4.23 -14.93 4.59
CA GLY A 907 -5.30 -13.96 4.84
C GLY A 907 -6.11 -14.16 6.11
N ILE A 908 -6.13 -15.37 6.69
CA ILE A 908 -6.99 -15.71 7.82
C ILE A 908 -6.16 -15.82 9.08
N VAL A 909 -6.47 -15.04 10.09
CA VAL A 909 -5.85 -15.17 11.42
C VAL A 909 -6.61 -16.22 12.22
N LEU A 910 -5.92 -17.30 12.59
CA LEU A 910 -6.41 -18.31 13.52
C LEU A 910 -5.90 -18.02 14.92
N ARG A 911 -6.76 -18.16 15.90
CA ARG A 911 -6.49 -17.83 17.29
C ARG A 911 -6.95 -18.94 18.21
N LEU A 912 -6.06 -19.37 19.10
CA LEU A 912 -6.31 -20.35 20.16
C LEU A 912 -5.96 -19.72 21.51
N ASP A 913 -6.93 -19.60 22.39
CA ASP A 913 -6.75 -19.09 23.74
C ASP A 913 -7.04 -20.20 24.78
N ILE A 914 -6.13 -20.35 25.74
CA ILE A 914 -6.25 -21.33 26.87
C ILE A 914 -6.07 -20.55 28.16
N GLY A 915 -6.96 -20.73 29.13
CA GLY A 915 -6.90 -19.97 30.37
C GLY A 915 -7.84 -20.43 31.44
N LYS A 916 -7.94 -19.65 32.51
CA LYS A 916 -8.84 -19.84 33.62
C LYS A 916 -9.70 -18.61 33.84
N GLN A 917 -10.93 -18.83 34.29
CA GLN A 917 -11.83 -17.77 34.75
C GLN A 917 -11.48 -17.34 36.16
N THR A 918 -11.84 -16.10 36.49
CA THR A 918 -11.72 -15.52 37.83
C THR A 918 -12.78 -14.47 38.11
N ASP A 919 -13.12 -14.29 39.35
CA ASP A 919 -13.87 -13.13 39.87
C ASP A 919 -12.94 -12.16 40.64
N PHE A 920 -11.62 -12.31 40.49
CA PHE A 920 -10.56 -11.61 41.19
C PHE A 920 -10.48 -11.88 42.71
N ARG A 921 -11.30 -12.83 43.21
CA ARG A 921 -11.23 -13.39 44.57
C ARG A 921 -10.89 -14.86 44.56
N SER A 922 -11.39 -15.55 43.53
CA SER A 922 -11.18 -16.98 43.33
C SER A 922 -10.80 -17.25 41.86
N ILE A 923 -10.19 -18.41 41.61
CA ILE A 923 -9.81 -18.88 40.29
C ILE A 923 -10.55 -20.19 40.03
N SER A 924 -11.12 -20.33 38.84
CA SER A 924 -11.81 -21.57 38.44
C SER A 924 -10.88 -22.79 38.48
N GLU A 925 -11.39 -23.93 38.87
CA GLU A 925 -10.64 -25.18 38.84
C GLU A 925 -10.36 -25.60 37.39
N ASN A 926 -11.32 -25.47 36.51
CA ASN A 926 -11.25 -25.91 35.12
C ASN A 926 -10.56 -24.88 34.20
N TRP A 927 -9.78 -25.41 33.27
CA TRP A 927 -9.26 -24.65 32.14
C TRP A 927 -10.32 -24.53 31.07
N PHE A 928 -10.37 -23.35 30.37
CA PHE A 928 -11.11 -23.20 29.15
C PHE A 928 -10.16 -23.22 27.95
N THR A 929 -10.67 -23.64 26.82
CA THR A 929 -10.02 -23.52 25.50
C THR A 929 -11.01 -22.88 24.54
N GLN A 930 -10.60 -21.83 23.87
CA GLN A 930 -11.40 -21.13 22.86
C GLN A 930 -10.63 -21.02 21.55
N PHE A 931 -11.26 -21.43 20.47
CA PHE A 931 -10.76 -21.28 19.12
C PHE A 931 -11.56 -20.21 18.40
N PHE A 932 -10.89 -19.36 17.60
CA PHE A 932 -11.52 -18.24 16.94
C PHE A 932 -10.84 -17.93 15.62
N PHE A 933 -11.62 -17.41 14.67
CA PHE A 933 -11.15 -16.85 13.39
C PHE A 933 -11.26 -15.32 13.44
N GLY A 934 -10.20 -14.61 13.13
CA GLY A 934 -10.19 -13.16 13.04
C GLY A 934 -9.04 -12.50 13.79
N TRP A 935 -8.90 -11.21 13.53
CA TRP A 935 -7.83 -10.40 14.12
C TRP A 935 -8.04 -10.14 15.61
N ASP A 936 -6.94 -9.82 16.28
CA ASP A 936 -6.96 -9.27 17.63
C ASP A 936 -7.58 -7.86 17.65
N PHE A 937 -7.94 -7.40 18.87
CA PHE A 937 -8.42 -6.04 19.06
C PHE A 937 -7.29 -5.05 18.86
#